data_07df1f4cc9c363912d644872d0b82fd2
#
_entry.id   07df1f4cc9c363912d644872d0b82fd2
#
_cell.length_a   1.000
_cell.length_b   1.000
_cell.length_c   1.000
_cell.angle_alpha   90.00
_cell.angle_beta   90.00
_cell.angle_gamma   90.00
#
_symmetry.space_group_name_H-M   'P 1'
#
loop_
_entity.id
_entity.type
_entity.pdbx_description
1 polymer ?
#
loop_
_entity_poly.entity_id
_entity_poly.type
_entity_poly.pdbx_seq_one_letter_code
_entity_poly.pdbx_strand_id
1 'polypeptide(L)'
;VTQGAATGRLQNLSLVGPAGLLLALVPVVAALRLTANGGGYTIDEWGIWGAATVIAAGVALVSQPVTRLSGVQRVLPLSLLGLALWSYASIHWAAWPQSALVEGNRYLVYAAAVTLVLVALPGQRWRRLLVAFVAACTVLPALQVALQLWHSPNALARFEGGRLVAGVGYGGGLAAAIAIGFWPLVAFASDRSTPRPMRPFAAAGAGLVLATVVPTEARASVWALVLSAIVFFALCPSPIRSGSITAGALLPTLGLWHHLNGVFASSGVSQAHTVGVSIMLVGLVAGTVGLAQVVLDELVTLPPVARRAVAVAALVWLVLVLALGSVAALAVTDGHPVSWARHTLQRTVDRVGTEGGQAVGAGQAGSRFGSLDTGRYDLWKVAARGFRERPAEGFGAGNFGYLNVLIGRPFLFPYQAHSQLLEVAATLGFPGLALYLAALLLPIGACIWLRASRTQSKTDQLLAAGIGGALGYFAVHAQVDWIWQLSSCALPALLLAATAVAMLPSGRERPRSLVTGGAALLASVLAAALLIVPATLAQTYLDRSYNEPAAAALSDAHRAGRLDRLSGRPDLATARALLRTGDTAGALAAARRAAGAEPKFWVAWQVLAETAAREAQQSAALAARARVRLLAPRLPLELRAEVPGPSFDHY
;
A
#
# COMPACT_ATOMS: atom_id res chain seq x y z
N VAL A 1 -58.64 8.94 5.72
CA VAL A 1 -58.16 7.72 4.98
C VAL A 1 -57.42 8.12 3.70
N THR A 2 -56.46 9.06 3.71
CA THR A 2 -55.68 9.45 2.51
C THR A 2 -54.23 9.88 2.81
N GLN A 3 -53.68 9.63 4.00
CA GLN A 3 -52.26 9.92 4.30
C GLN A 3 -51.32 8.69 4.28
N GLY A 4 -51.87 7.48 4.10
CA GLY A 4 -51.07 6.25 4.09
C GLY A 4 -50.47 5.83 2.75
N ALA A 5 -50.90 6.46 1.63
CA ALA A 5 -50.51 6.06 0.27
C ALA A 5 -49.28 6.77 -0.29
N ALA A 6 -48.89 7.91 0.29
CA ALA A 6 -47.75 8.69 -0.20
C ALA A 6 -46.41 8.24 0.35
N THR A 7 -46.39 7.65 1.55
CA THR A 7 -45.16 7.12 2.17
C THR A 7 -44.71 5.78 1.60
N GLY A 8 -45.64 4.99 1.01
CA GLY A 8 -45.33 3.69 0.41
C GLY A 8 -44.64 3.76 -0.96
N ARG A 9 -44.74 4.87 -1.68
CA ARG A 9 -44.15 5.03 -3.02
C ARG A 9 -42.69 5.47 -3.03
N LEU A 10 -42.16 6.00 -1.94
CA LEU A 10 -40.72 6.31 -1.83
C LEU A 10 -39.86 5.15 -1.38
N GLN A 11 -40.47 4.03 -0.93
CA GLN A 11 -39.74 2.82 -0.53
C GLN A 11 -39.31 1.91 -1.69
N ASN A 12 -39.78 2.15 -2.92
CA ASN A 12 -39.51 1.29 -4.08
C ASN A 12 -38.46 1.81 -5.05
N LEU A 13 -37.72 2.86 -4.73
CA LEU A 13 -36.50 3.21 -5.48
C LEU A 13 -35.30 2.46 -4.90
N SER A 14 -35.21 1.16 -5.21
CA SER A 14 -34.06 0.26 -4.90
C SER A 14 -32.78 0.61 -5.67
N LEU A 15 -32.58 1.86 -6.04
CA LEU A 15 -31.34 2.40 -6.64
C LEU A 15 -30.20 2.53 -5.61
N VAL A 16 -30.49 2.41 -4.31
CA VAL A 16 -29.52 2.56 -3.23
C VAL A 16 -28.35 1.59 -3.35
N GLY A 17 -28.61 0.31 -3.66
CA GLY A 17 -27.58 -0.70 -3.78
C GLY A 17 -26.67 -0.53 -5.01
N PRO A 18 -27.22 -0.40 -6.24
CA PRO A 18 -26.42 -0.18 -7.44
C PRO A 18 -25.66 1.14 -7.42
N ALA A 19 -26.31 2.25 -7.05
CA ALA A 19 -25.67 3.55 -6.94
C ALA A 19 -24.60 3.57 -5.86
N GLY A 20 -24.85 2.93 -4.71
CA GLY A 20 -23.85 2.78 -3.64
C GLY A 20 -22.64 1.97 -4.09
N LEU A 21 -22.83 0.91 -4.86
CA LEU A 21 -21.73 0.14 -5.45
C LEU A 21 -20.91 0.99 -6.42
N LEU A 22 -21.56 1.74 -7.31
CA LEU A 22 -20.87 2.64 -8.25
C LEU A 22 -20.01 3.66 -7.53
N LEU A 23 -20.51 4.27 -6.46
CA LEU A 23 -19.70 5.16 -5.62
C LEU A 23 -18.53 4.42 -4.96
N ALA A 24 -18.76 3.21 -4.44
CA ALA A 24 -17.70 2.40 -3.81
C ALA A 24 -16.66 1.88 -4.80
N LEU A 25 -16.95 1.87 -6.10
CA LEU A 25 -15.97 1.54 -7.14
C LEU A 25 -14.96 2.67 -7.39
N VAL A 26 -15.23 3.92 -7.01
CA VAL A 26 -14.29 5.03 -7.20
C VAL A 26 -12.91 4.71 -6.59
N PRO A 27 -12.76 4.35 -5.30
CA PRO A 27 -11.47 3.99 -4.74
C PRO A 27 -10.90 2.66 -5.30
N VAL A 28 -11.74 1.75 -5.82
CA VAL A 28 -11.28 0.52 -6.49
C VAL A 28 -10.60 0.85 -7.81
N VAL A 29 -11.24 1.69 -8.63
CA VAL A 29 -10.68 2.16 -9.92
C VAL A 29 -9.43 2.99 -9.67
N ALA A 30 -9.42 3.82 -8.62
CA ALA A 30 -8.24 4.56 -8.19
C ALA A 30 -7.07 3.62 -7.91
N ALA A 31 -7.26 2.57 -7.10
CA ALA A 31 -6.23 1.60 -6.79
C ALA A 31 -5.69 0.88 -8.04
N LEU A 32 -6.59 0.47 -8.94
CA LEU A 32 -6.21 -0.15 -10.23
C LEU A 32 -5.37 0.81 -11.08
N ARG A 33 -5.81 2.05 -11.22
CA ARG A 33 -5.11 3.08 -12.01
C ARG A 33 -3.73 3.38 -11.44
N LEU A 34 -3.63 3.49 -10.12
CA LEU A 34 -2.38 3.74 -9.42
C LEU A 34 -1.41 2.55 -9.52
N THR A 35 -1.92 1.31 -9.49
CA THR A 35 -1.07 0.12 -9.73
C THR A 35 -0.43 0.14 -11.12
N ALA A 36 -1.08 0.75 -12.10
CA ALA A 36 -0.55 0.91 -13.45
C ALA A 36 0.40 2.11 -13.62
N ASN A 37 0.37 3.09 -12.69
CA ASN A 37 1.13 4.34 -12.76
C ASN A 37 1.60 4.78 -11.36
N GLY A 38 2.85 4.61 -11.04
CA GLY A 38 3.55 5.16 -9.87
C GLY A 38 3.22 4.53 -8.51
N GLY A 39 2.13 3.78 -8.39
CA GLY A 39 1.74 3.15 -7.11
C GLY A 39 0.93 4.05 -6.18
N GLY A 40 0.87 5.35 -6.42
CA GLY A 40 0.13 6.32 -5.60
C GLY A 40 0.88 6.71 -4.33
N TYR A 41 2.18 6.97 -4.45
CA TYR A 41 3.00 7.47 -3.36
C TYR A 41 2.86 8.99 -3.21
N THR A 42 3.14 9.74 -4.27
CA THR A 42 3.08 11.20 -4.27
C THR A 42 1.65 11.71 -4.48
N ILE A 43 1.33 12.89 -3.94
CA ILE A 43 -0.04 13.40 -3.94
C ILE A 43 -0.56 13.75 -5.34
N ASP A 44 0.29 14.11 -6.28
CA ASP A 44 -0.07 14.35 -7.69
C ASP A 44 -0.62 13.09 -8.36
N GLU A 45 -0.14 11.89 -7.98
CA GLU A 45 -0.64 10.62 -8.49
C GLU A 45 -2.04 10.29 -7.95
N TRP A 46 -2.25 10.39 -6.61
CA TRP A 46 -3.48 9.93 -5.98
C TRP A 46 -4.49 11.03 -5.61
N GLY A 47 -4.08 12.30 -5.58
CA GLY A 47 -4.88 13.38 -5.00
C GLY A 47 -6.22 13.59 -5.69
N ILE A 48 -6.29 13.57 -7.02
CA ILE A 48 -7.56 13.70 -7.76
C ILE A 48 -8.51 12.54 -7.45
N TRP A 49 -8.01 11.30 -7.41
CA TRP A 49 -8.78 10.13 -7.02
C TRP A 49 -9.20 10.18 -5.55
N GLY A 50 -8.32 10.73 -4.70
CA GLY A 50 -8.61 10.99 -3.29
C GLY A 50 -9.75 12.00 -3.13
N ALA A 51 -9.70 13.13 -3.82
CA ALA A 51 -10.77 14.13 -3.82
C ALA A 51 -12.10 13.52 -4.29
N ALA A 52 -12.08 12.74 -5.39
CA ALA A 52 -13.26 12.03 -5.87
C ALA A 52 -13.82 11.05 -4.82
N THR A 53 -12.96 10.32 -4.11
CA THR A 53 -13.34 9.38 -3.03
C THR A 53 -13.99 10.12 -1.85
N VAL A 54 -13.43 11.26 -1.43
CA VAL A 54 -13.97 12.10 -0.34
C VAL A 54 -15.34 12.66 -0.72
N ILE A 55 -15.50 13.17 -1.94
CA ILE A 55 -16.79 13.66 -2.45
C ILE A 55 -17.81 12.51 -2.55
N ALA A 56 -17.41 11.35 -3.07
CA ALA A 56 -18.28 10.17 -3.16
C ALA A 56 -18.79 9.72 -1.77
N ALA A 57 -17.94 9.78 -0.74
CA ALA A 57 -18.35 9.52 0.64
C ALA A 57 -19.37 10.55 1.14
N GLY A 58 -19.18 11.84 0.85
CA GLY A 58 -20.13 12.90 1.14
C GLY A 58 -21.49 12.68 0.47
N VAL A 59 -21.49 12.33 -0.83
CA VAL A 59 -22.70 11.96 -1.58
C VAL A 59 -23.40 10.76 -0.96
N ALA A 60 -22.67 9.71 -0.59
CA ALA A 60 -23.25 8.55 0.09
C ALA A 60 -23.88 8.92 1.43
N LEU A 61 -23.26 9.82 2.18
CA LEU A 61 -23.77 10.31 3.46
C LEU A 61 -25.08 11.10 3.32
N VAL A 62 -25.26 11.88 2.25
CA VAL A 62 -26.52 12.59 1.96
C VAL A 62 -27.59 11.62 1.44
N SER A 63 -27.21 10.72 0.55
CA SER A 63 -28.14 9.82 -0.12
C SER A 63 -28.74 8.75 0.79
N GLN A 64 -28.15 8.52 1.99
CA GLN A 64 -28.59 7.50 2.94
C GLN A 64 -29.25 8.15 4.16
N PRO A 65 -30.60 8.26 4.17
CA PRO A 65 -31.34 8.95 5.22
C PRO A 65 -31.31 8.22 6.57
N VAL A 66 -30.94 6.96 6.56
CA VAL A 66 -30.88 6.12 7.78
C VAL A 66 -29.53 5.45 7.89
N THR A 67 -28.91 5.54 9.06
CA THR A 67 -27.69 4.79 9.36
C THR A 67 -27.98 3.70 10.39
N ARG A 68 -27.42 2.50 10.14
CA ARG A 68 -27.52 1.33 11.02
C ARG A 68 -26.17 0.94 11.62
N LEU A 69 -25.19 1.85 11.61
CA LEU A 69 -23.86 1.54 12.13
C LEU A 69 -23.87 1.39 13.64
N SER A 70 -23.43 0.24 14.12
CA SER A 70 -23.17 -0.01 15.55
C SER A 70 -21.98 0.82 16.04
N GLY A 71 -21.79 0.92 17.36
CA GLY A 71 -20.63 1.59 17.95
C GLY A 71 -19.31 1.02 17.42
N VAL A 72 -19.22 -0.32 17.35
CA VAL A 72 -18.02 -1.03 16.87
C VAL A 72 -17.72 -0.70 15.40
N GLN A 73 -18.75 -0.67 14.55
CA GLN A 73 -18.56 -0.34 13.14
C GLN A 73 -18.07 1.09 12.89
N ARG A 74 -18.31 2.02 13.83
CA ARG A 74 -17.82 3.41 13.75
C ARG A 74 -16.35 3.55 14.13
N VAL A 75 -15.78 2.62 14.89
CA VAL A 75 -14.39 2.72 15.35
C VAL A 75 -13.42 2.85 14.17
N LEU A 76 -13.57 2.03 13.12
CA LEU A 76 -12.65 2.05 11.98
C LEU A 76 -12.59 3.42 11.26
N PRO A 77 -13.71 4.00 10.78
CA PRO A 77 -13.66 5.30 10.12
C PRO A 77 -13.25 6.43 11.08
N LEU A 78 -13.64 6.37 12.36
CA LEU A 78 -13.26 7.38 13.37
C LEU A 78 -11.78 7.31 13.71
N SER A 79 -11.17 6.13 13.75
CA SER A 79 -9.72 5.98 13.96
C SER A 79 -8.92 6.57 12.81
N LEU A 80 -9.33 6.31 11.56
CA LEU A 80 -8.68 6.90 10.38
C LEU A 80 -8.90 8.42 10.29
N LEU A 81 -10.09 8.91 10.64
CA LEU A 81 -10.36 10.34 10.73
C LEU A 81 -9.54 10.98 11.85
N GLY A 82 -9.42 10.31 13.00
CA GLY A 82 -8.56 10.74 14.10
C GLY A 82 -7.10 10.85 13.68
N LEU A 83 -6.58 9.87 12.90
CA LEU A 83 -5.25 9.94 12.31
C LEU A 83 -5.09 11.14 11.37
N ALA A 84 -6.10 11.43 10.53
CA ALA A 84 -6.08 12.61 9.66
C ALA A 84 -6.02 13.91 10.48
N LEU A 85 -6.90 14.06 11.48
CA LEU A 85 -6.96 15.25 12.32
C LEU A 85 -5.69 15.44 13.15
N TRP A 86 -5.12 14.34 13.70
CA TRP A 86 -3.86 14.39 14.44
C TRP A 86 -2.67 14.72 13.53
N SER A 87 -2.67 14.23 12.28
CA SER A 87 -1.69 14.62 11.28
C SER A 87 -1.78 16.11 10.93
N TYR A 88 -2.99 16.66 10.75
CA TYR A 88 -3.15 18.11 10.54
C TYR A 88 -2.72 18.92 11.76
N ALA A 89 -3.03 18.48 12.98
CA ALA A 89 -2.54 19.14 14.19
C ALA A 89 -1.00 19.15 14.22
N SER A 90 -0.36 18.09 13.75
CA SER A 90 1.09 17.97 13.74
C SER A 90 1.81 18.97 12.81
N ILE A 91 1.10 19.66 11.90
CA ILE A 91 1.65 20.76 11.09
C ILE A 91 2.34 21.82 11.98
N HIS A 92 1.80 22.06 13.18
CA HIS A 92 2.33 23.08 14.09
C HIS A 92 3.72 22.75 14.69
N TRP A 93 4.10 21.47 14.79
CA TRP A 93 5.41 21.07 15.35
C TRP A 93 6.28 20.27 14.37
N ALA A 94 5.75 19.89 13.21
CA ALA A 94 6.47 19.18 12.19
C ALA A 94 7.68 19.98 11.68
N ALA A 95 8.75 19.28 11.35
CA ALA A 95 9.91 19.90 10.71
C ALA A 95 9.61 20.27 9.25
N TRP A 96 8.79 19.43 8.59
CA TRP A 96 8.30 19.60 7.23
C TRP A 96 6.75 19.64 7.26
N PRO A 97 6.16 20.84 7.41
CA PRO A 97 4.72 21.01 7.60
C PRO A 97 3.88 20.48 6.41
N GLN A 98 4.36 20.64 5.19
CA GLN A 98 3.69 20.15 3.99
C GLN A 98 3.56 18.62 3.98
N SER A 99 4.57 17.89 4.46
CA SER A 99 4.50 16.43 4.58
C SER A 99 3.39 16.01 5.55
N ALA A 100 3.19 16.76 6.64
CA ALA A 100 2.11 16.50 7.59
C ALA A 100 0.72 16.76 6.99
N LEU A 101 0.58 17.81 6.16
CA LEU A 101 -0.66 18.06 5.39
C LEU A 101 -0.95 16.90 4.42
N VAL A 102 0.05 16.44 3.66
CA VAL A 102 -0.11 15.36 2.67
C VAL A 102 -0.50 14.04 3.36
N GLU A 103 0.13 13.69 4.47
CA GLU A 103 -0.24 12.49 5.23
C GLU A 103 -1.64 12.63 5.87
N GLY A 104 -2.01 13.80 6.37
CA GLY A 104 -3.37 14.11 6.83
C GLY A 104 -4.41 13.90 5.73
N ASN A 105 -4.13 14.39 4.51
CA ASN A 105 -4.97 14.17 3.34
C ASN A 105 -5.10 12.68 2.99
N ARG A 106 -4.02 11.90 3.09
CA ARG A 106 -4.00 10.46 2.84
C ARG A 106 -4.92 9.72 3.82
N TYR A 107 -4.79 9.98 5.13
CA TYR A 107 -5.68 9.40 6.14
C TYR A 107 -7.15 9.84 5.98
N LEU A 108 -7.40 11.07 5.55
CA LEU A 108 -8.75 11.56 5.25
C LEU A 108 -9.39 10.77 4.09
N VAL A 109 -8.65 10.53 3.02
CA VAL A 109 -9.10 9.70 1.88
C VAL A 109 -9.36 8.26 2.34
N TYR A 110 -8.52 7.69 3.19
CA TYR A 110 -8.71 6.36 3.75
C TYR A 110 -9.96 6.29 4.65
N ALA A 111 -10.19 7.29 5.48
CA ALA A 111 -11.42 7.41 6.29
C ALA A 111 -12.66 7.52 5.40
N ALA A 112 -12.59 8.30 4.32
CA ALA A 112 -13.67 8.46 3.34
C ALA A 112 -13.97 7.14 2.61
N ALA A 113 -12.96 6.42 2.13
CA ALA A 113 -13.13 5.14 1.44
C ALA A 113 -13.82 4.09 2.35
N VAL A 114 -13.41 4.00 3.61
CA VAL A 114 -14.03 3.12 4.61
C VAL A 114 -15.47 3.55 4.91
N THR A 115 -15.70 4.84 5.14
CA THR A 115 -17.05 5.39 5.40
C THR A 115 -18.00 5.09 4.24
N LEU A 116 -17.51 5.25 3.02
CA LEU A 116 -18.26 4.97 1.79
C LEU A 116 -18.76 3.52 1.75
N VAL A 117 -17.90 2.53 2.02
CA VAL A 117 -18.30 1.12 2.07
C VAL A 117 -19.34 0.86 3.16
N LEU A 118 -19.11 1.39 4.37
CA LEU A 118 -19.99 1.16 5.53
C LEU A 118 -21.38 1.78 5.33
N VAL A 119 -21.48 2.90 4.61
CA VAL A 119 -22.73 3.65 4.42
C VAL A 119 -23.44 3.24 3.13
N ALA A 120 -22.71 3.09 2.02
CA ALA A 120 -23.30 2.89 0.71
C ALA A 120 -23.68 1.45 0.38
N LEU A 121 -23.13 0.43 1.11
CA LEU A 121 -23.35 -0.99 0.83
C LEU A 121 -24.13 -1.70 1.95
N PRO A 122 -25.45 -1.49 2.04
CA PRO A 122 -26.27 -2.01 3.13
C PRO A 122 -26.48 -3.53 3.08
N GLY A 123 -26.33 -4.14 1.91
CA GLY A 123 -26.64 -5.55 1.68
C GLY A 123 -25.42 -6.40 1.40
N GLN A 124 -25.49 -7.68 1.79
CA GLN A 124 -24.40 -8.65 1.63
C GLN A 124 -24.02 -8.89 0.17
N ARG A 125 -25.00 -8.92 -0.73
CA ARG A 125 -24.76 -9.04 -2.17
C ARG A 125 -23.79 -7.96 -2.68
N TRP A 126 -24.00 -6.72 -2.28
CA TRP A 126 -23.18 -5.58 -2.73
C TRP A 126 -21.77 -5.62 -2.13
N ARG A 127 -21.66 -6.00 -0.86
CA ARG A 127 -20.37 -6.21 -0.18
C ARG A 127 -19.56 -7.31 -0.85
N ARG A 128 -20.20 -8.44 -1.17
CA ARG A 128 -19.58 -9.55 -1.91
C ARG A 128 -19.12 -9.13 -3.30
N LEU A 129 -19.92 -8.34 -4.03
CA LEU A 129 -19.54 -7.78 -5.32
C LEU A 129 -18.34 -6.83 -5.19
N LEU A 130 -18.29 -5.97 -4.17
CA LEU A 130 -17.13 -5.12 -3.94
C LEU A 130 -15.86 -5.94 -3.74
N VAL A 131 -15.89 -6.99 -2.91
CA VAL A 131 -14.74 -7.89 -2.71
C VAL A 131 -14.33 -8.55 -4.03
N ALA A 132 -15.31 -8.97 -4.86
CA ALA A 132 -15.03 -9.54 -6.18
C ALA A 132 -14.36 -8.52 -7.11
N PHE A 133 -14.82 -7.27 -7.12
CA PHE A 133 -14.17 -6.18 -7.89
C PHE A 133 -12.76 -5.89 -7.39
N VAL A 134 -12.56 -5.80 -6.07
CA VAL A 134 -11.21 -5.63 -5.50
C VAL A 134 -10.30 -6.78 -5.93
N ALA A 135 -10.76 -8.02 -5.84
CA ALA A 135 -9.99 -9.19 -6.27
C ALA A 135 -9.71 -9.17 -7.79
N ALA A 136 -10.69 -8.83 -8.62
CA ALA A 136 -10.50 -8.68 -10.07
C ALA A 136 -9.47 -7.59 -10.42
N CYS A 137 -9.49 -6.46 -9.69
CA CYS A 137 -8.52 -5.38 -9.88
C CYS A 137 -7.08 -5.77 -9.54
N THR A 138 -6.84 -6.87 -8.80
CA THR A 138 -5.50 -7.41 -8.60
C THR A 138 -5.07 -8.37 -9.72
N VAL A 139 -6.04 -9.05 -10.35
CA VAL A 139 -5.78 -9.95 -11.48
C VAL A 139 -5.44 -9.17 -12.75
N LEU A 140 -6.12 -8.05 -12.99
CA LEU A 140 -5.91 -7.25 -14.21
C LEU A 140 -4.45 -6.79 -14.40
N PRO A 141 -3.78 -6.18 -13.41
CA PRO A 141 -2.36 -5.83 -13.53
C PRO A 141 -1.46 -7.06 -13.70
N ALA A 142 -1.73 -8.15 -12.98
CA ALA A 142 -0.95 -9.38 -13.12
C ALA A 142 -1.04 -9.95 -14.55
N LEU A 143 -2.24 -9.99 -15.12
CA LEU A 143 -2.48 -10.42 -16.51
C LEU A 143 -1.84 -9.44 -17.51
N GLN A 144 -2.02 -8.14 -17.32
CA GLN A 144 -1.42 -7.12 -18.16
C GLN A 144 0.11 -7.24 -18.20
N VAL A 145 0.74 -7.42 -17.04
CA VAL A 145 2.18 -7.62 -16.92
C VAL A 145 2.59 -8.91 -17.67
N ALA A 146 1.91 -10.03 -17.44
CA ALA A 146 2.21 -11.30 -18.12
C ALA A 146 2.15 -11.15 -19.65
N LEU A 147 1.10 -10.50 -20.17
CA LEU A 147 0.95 -10.24 -21.61
C LEU A 147 2.03 -9.29 -22.15
N GLN A 148 2.36 -8.22 -21.44
CA GLN A 148 3.42 -7.29 -21.82
C GLN A 148 4.78 -7.99 -21.85
N LEU A 149 5.08 -8.83 -20.87
CA LEU A 149 6.31 -9.61 -20.84
C LEU A 149 6.37 -10.60 -21.99
N TRP A 150 5.26 -11.22 -22.36
CA TRP A 150 5.21 -12.19 -23.46
C TRP A 150 5.39 -11.55 -24.85
N HIS A 151 4.77 -10.41 -25.14
CA HIS A 151 4.70 -9.84 -26.48
C HIS A 151 5.63 -8.66 -26.75
N SER A 152 6.07 -7.94 -25.71
CA SER A 152 6.78 -6.68 -25.91
C SER A 152 8.26 -6.90 -26.24
N PRO A 153 8.78 -6.29 -27.30
CA PRO A 153 10.23 -6.26 -27.54
C PRO A 153 10.98 -5.50 -26.43
N ASN A 154 10.29 -4.61 -25.72
CA ASN A 154 10.82 -3.83 -24.61
C ASN A 154 10.44 -4.44 -23.23
N ALA A 155 10.26 -5.76 -23.15
CA ALA A 155 9.86 -6.46 -21.91
C ALA A 155 10.80 -6.16 -20.73
N LEU A 156 12.10 -6.00 -20.98
CA LEU A 156 13.10 -5.67 -19.95
C LEU A 156 12.89 -4.29 -19.31
N ALA A 157 12.23 -3.35 -19.96
CA ALA A 157 11.90 -2.05 -19.37
C ALA A 157 10.92 -2.15 -18.18
N ARG A 158 10.33 -3.33 -17.93
CA ARG A 158 9.50 -3.62 -16.76
C ARG A 158 10.29 -4.09 -15.55
N PHE A 159 11.60 -4.25 -15.69
CA PHE A 159 12.50 -4.70 -14.65
C PHE A 159 13.50 -3.60 -14.29
N GLU A 160 13.81 -3.51 -13.00
CA GLU A 160 14.86 -2.67 -12.45
C GLU A 160 15.79 -3.56 -11.60
N GLY A 161 17.07 -3.58 -11.93
CA GLY A 161 18.04 -4.48 -11.28
C GLY A 161 17.61 -5.96 -11.30
N GLY A 162 16.99 -6.41 -12.41
CA GLY A 162 16.47 -7.77 -12.58
C GLY A 162 15.14 -8.05 -11.86
N ARG A 163 14.56 -7.09 -11.16
CA ARG A 163 13.32 -7.21 -10.38
C ARG A 163 12.16 -6.62 -11.17
N LEU A 164 11.05 -7.34 -11.24
CA LEU A 164 9.83 -6.83 -11.84
C LEU A 164 9.27 -5.67 -11.00
N VAL A 165 9.20 -4.49 -11.57
CA VAL A 165 8.66 -3.28 -10.93
C VAL A 165 7.38 -2.79 -11.61
N ALA A 166 7.25 -3.01 -12.91
CA ALA A 166 6.11 -2.69 -13.79
C ALA A 166 5.25 -1.52 -13.24
N GLY A 167 4.41 -0.88 -13.83
CA GLY A 167 3.57 0.25 -13.42
C GLY A 167 3.78 0.95 -12.07
N VAL A 168 4.10 0.21 -10.99
CA VAL A 168 4.31 0.77 -9.64
C VAL A 168 5.69 1.42 -9.48
N GLY A 169 6.68 1.02 -10.29
CA GLY A 169 8.07 1.49 -10.16
C GLY A 169 8.83 0.89 -8.97
N TYR A 170 8.20 0.02 -8.17
CA TYR A 170 8.78 -0.61 -7.00
C TYR A 170 8.29 -2.06 -6.85
N GLY A 171 9.21 -3.04 -6.84
CA GLY A 171 8.85 -4.47 -6.82
C GLY A 171 8.07 -4.89 -5.58
N GLY A 172 8.41 -4.37 -4.38
CA GLY A 172 7.65 -4.62 -3.14
C GLY A 172 6.22 -4.09 -3.21
N GLY A 173 6.04 -2.90 -3.76
CA GLY A 173 4.72 -2.28 -3.97
C GLY A 173 3.89 -3.04 -4.99
N LEU A 174 4.48 -3.44 -6.13
CA LEU A 174 3.78 -4.25 -7.12
C LEU A 174 3.31 -5.58 -6.53
N ALA A 175 4.20 -6.30 -5.83
CA ALA A 175 3.86 -7.53 -5.14
C ALA A 175 2.71 -7.34 -4.16
N ALA A 176 2.73 -6.24 -3.36
CA ALA A 176 1.69 -5.93 -2.39
C ALA A 176 0.35 -5.61 -3.05
N ALA A 177 0.34 -4.77 -4.10
CA ALA A 177 -0.87 -4.36 -4.80
C ALA A 177 -1.62 -5.53 -5.43
N ILE A 178 -0.90 -6.56 -5.93
CA ILE A 178 -1.52 -7.73 -6.54
C ILE A 178 -1.81 -8.84 -5.53
N ALA A 179 -0.90 -9.14 -4.59
CA ALA A 179 -1.04 -10.29 -3.67
C ALA A 179 -2.22 -10.15 -2.69
N ILE A 180 -2.69 -8.94 -2.41
CA ILE A 180 -3.84 -8.72 -1.53
C ILE A 180 -5.13 -9.39 -2.05
N GLY A 181 -5.23 -9.62 -3.36
CA GLY A 181 -6.36 -10.33 -3.99
C GLY A 181 -6.28 -11.85 -3.87
N PHE A 182 -5.14 -12.43 -3.50
CA PHE A 182 -4.92 -13.88 -3.53
C PHE A 182 -5.95 -14.65 -2.69
N TRP A 183 -6.10 -14.33 -1.41
CA TRP A 183 -7.01 -15.04 -0.52
C TRP A 183 -8.50 -14.83 -0.85
N PRO A 184 -8.97 -13.63 -1.20
CA PRO A 184 -10.31 -13.45 -1.76
C PRO A 184 -10.57 -14.30 -3.01
N LEU A 185 -9.62 -14.39 -3.93
CA LEU A 185 -9.73 -15.24 -5.13
C LEU A 185 -9.84 -16.72 -4.78
N VAL A 186 -9.01 -17.23 -3.85
CA VAL A 186 -9.10 -18.60 -3.33
C VAL A 186 -10.47 -18.84 -2.68
N ALA A 187 -10.97 -17.88 -1.89
CA ALA A 187 -12.29 -17.99 -1.28
C ALA A 187 -13.40 -18.07 -2.33
N PHE A 188 -13.42 -17.21 -3.35
CA PHE A 188 -14.41 -17.26 -4.43
C PHE A 188 -14.32 -18.54 -5.26
N ALA A 189 -13.12 -19.01 -5.57
CA ALA A 189 -12.93 -20.26 -6.32
C ALA A 189 -13.48 -21.48 -5.55
N SER A 190 -13.35 -21.46 -4.22
CA SER A 190 -13.76 -22.57 -3.34
C SER A 190 -15.24 -22.53 -2.95
N ASP A 191 -15.90 -21.37 -3.07
CA ASP A 191 -17.28 -21.19 -2.63
C ASP A 191 -18.28 -21.71 -3.66
N ARG A 192 -19.12 -22.69 -3.23
CA ARG A 192 -20.18 -23.25 -4.07
C ARG A 192 -21.26 -22.25 -4.46
N SER A 193 -21.43 -21.17 -3.71
CA SER A 193 -22.39 -20.09 -4.02
C SER A 193 -21.87 -19.11 -5.08
N THR A 194 -20.57 -19.16 -5.41
CA THR A 194 -20.02 -18.43 -6.56
C THR A 194 -20.53 -19.08 -7.85
N PRO A 195 -21.02 -18.29 -8.84
CA PRO A 195 -21.47 -18.84 -10.12
C PRO A 195 -20.42 -19.76 -10.73
N ARG A 196 -20.87 -20.92 -11.23
CA ARG A 196 -20.00 -22.00 -11.73
C ARG A 196 -18.91 -21.52 -12.69
N PRO A 197 -19.21 -20.70 -13.73
CA PRO A 197 -18.18 -20.24 -14.66
C PRO A 197 -17.16 -19.32 -13.99
N MET A 198 -17.53 -18.60 -12.92
CA MET A 198 -16.63 -17.64 -12.25
C MET A 198 -15.56 -18.33 -11.38
N ARG A 199 -15.80 -19.57 -10.91
CA ARG A 199 -14.90 -20.30 -10.02
C ARG A 199 -13.56 -20.65 -10.67
N PRO A 200 -13.50 -21.21 -11.90
CA PRO A 200 -12.25 -21.41 -12.62
C PRO A 200 -11.49 -20.12 -12.89
N PHE A 201 -12.19 -19.01 -13.22
CA PHE A 201 -11.55 -17.70 -13.42
C PHE A 201 -10.94 -17.15 -12.11
N ALA A 202 -11.63 -17.33 -10.99
CA ALA A 202 -11.08 -16.92 -9.69
C ALA A 202 -9.84 -17.76 -9.33
N ALA A 203 -9.85 -19.07 -9.61
CA ALA A 203 -8.69 -19.94 -9.41
C ALA A 203 -7.53 -19.55 -10.33
N ALA A 204 -7.80 -19.30 -11.62
CA ALA A 204 -6.81 -18.81 -12.58
C ALA A 204 -6.19 -17.48 -12.12
N GLY A 205 -7.03 -16.54 -11.65
CA GLY A 205 -6.60 -15.27 -11.08
C GLY A 205 -5.68 -15.44 -9.87
N ALA A 206 -5.98 -16.39 -8.97
CA ALA A 206 -5.10 -16.70 -7.83
C ALA A 206 -3.72 -17.20 -8.31
N GLY A 207 -3.68 -18.05 -9.34
CA GLY A 207 -2.44 -18.51 -9.97
C GLY A 207 -1.63 -17.38 -10.60
N LEU A 208 -2.29 -16.51 -11.39
CA LEU A 208 -1.65 -15.34 -12.01
C LEU A 208 -1.03 -14.41 -10.97
N VAL A 209 -1.80 -14.07 -9.92
CA VAL A 209 -1.36 -13.21 -8.83
C VAL A 209 -0.14 -13.81 -8.12
N LEU A 210 -0.20 -15.09 -7.71
CA LEU A 210 0.89 -15.73 -6.99
C LEU A 210 2.17 -15.82 -7.83
N ALA A 211 2.05 -16.23 -9.10
CA ALA A 211 3.19 -16.33 -10.01
C ALA A 211 3.85 -14.98 -10.28
N THR A 212 3.05 -13.89 -10.38
CA THR A 212 3.59 -12.53 -10.62
C THR A 212 4.36 -11.98 -9.42
N VAL A 213 4.11 -12.46 -8.20
CA VAL A 213 4.88 -12.06 -7.01
C VAL A 213 6.35 -12.51 -7.10
N VAL A 214 6.62 -13.67 -7.71
CA VAL A 214 7.98 -14.26 -7.73
C VAL A 214 9.01 -13.34 -8.41
N PRO A 215 8.83 -12.89 -9.67
CA PRO A 215 9.82 -12.05 -10.35
C PRO A 215 10.00 -10.65 -9.74
N THR A 216 9.16 -10.24 -8.79
CA THR A 216 9.38 -8.99 -8.05
C THR A 216 10.52 -9.07 -7.04
N GLU A 217 10.98 -10.29 -6.70
CA GLU A 217 11.98 -10.56 -5.66
C GLU A 217 11.63 -9.89 -4.29
N ALA A 218 10.32 -9.72 -4.03
CA ALA A 218 9.80 -9.10 -2.81
C ALA A 218 9.73 -10.11 -1.65
N ARG A 219 10.83 -10.29 -0.93
CA ARG A 219 10.92 -11.19 0.24
C ARG A 219 9.82 -10.97 1.27
N ALA A 220 9.53 -9.70 1.58
CA ALA A 220 8.47 -9.29 2.49
C ALA A 220 7.11 -9.86 2.07
N SER A 221 6.81 -9.85 0.76
CA SER A 221 5.57 -10.39 0.20
C SER A 221 5.46 -11.91 0.37
N VAL A 222 6.55 -12.64 0.16
CA VAL A 222 6.56 -14.11 0.33
C VAL A 222 6.30 -14.48 1.78
N TRP A 223 7.01 -13.87 2.73
CA TRP A 223 6.77 -14.11 4.15
C TRP A 223 5.37 -13.71 4.60
N ALA A 224 4.86 -12.59 4.09
CA ALA A 224 3.51 -12.15 4.38
C ALA A 224 2.47 -13.14 3.82
N LEU A 225 2.67 -13.71 2.62
CA LEU A 225 1.81 -14.77 2.08
C LEU A 225 1.82 -16.04 2.94
N VAL A 226 3.00 -16.49 3.38
CA VAL A 226 3.13 -17.66 4.26
C VAL A 226 2.41 -17.45 5.59
N LEU A 227 2.63 -16.32 6.26
CA LEU A 227 1.98 -16.03 7.54
C LEU A 227 0.48 -15.80 7.37
N SER A 228 0.04 -15.17 6.28
CA SER A 228 -1.37 -14.98 6.00
C SER A 228 -2.10 -16.29 5.63
N ALA A 229 -1.39 -17.29 5.14
CA ALA A 229 -1.95 -18.64 4.95
C ALA A 229 -2.43 -19.24 6.28
N ILE A 230 -1.65 -19.04 7.36
CA ILE A 230 -2.05 -19.49 8.69
C ILE A 230 -3.37 -18.81 9.09
N VAL A 231 -3.49 -17.50 8.89
CA VAL A 231 -4.71 -16.74 9.20
C VAL A 231 -5.88 -17.23 8.35
N PHE A 232 -5.67 -17.35 7.03
CA PHE A 232 -6.71 -17.81 6.13
C PHE A 232 -7.24 -19.21 6.49
N PHE A 233 -6.36 -20.20 6.66
CA PHE A 233 -6.78 -21.57 6.95
C PHE A 233 -7.35 -21.74 8.37
N ALA A 234 -6.91 -20.95 9.35
CA ALA A 234 -7.54 -20.91 10.67
C ALA A 234 -8.98 -20.39 10.63
N LEU A 235 -9.25 -19.44 9.72
CA LEU A 235 -10.59 -18.88 9.53
C LEU A 235 -11.45 -19.66 8.51
N CYS A 236 -10.85 -20.52 7.68
CA CYS A 236 -11.53 -21.18 6.56
C CYS A 236 -12.50 -22.28 7.02
N PRO A 237 -13.81 -22.23 6.64
CA PRO A 237 -14.78 -23.27 6.97
C PRO A 237 -14.67 -24.51 6.07
N SER A 238 -13.94 -24.44 4.96
CA SER A 238 -13.76 -25.52 3.98
C SER A 238 -12.29 -25.68 3.56
N PRO A 239 -11.38 -26.05 4.49
CA PRO A 239 -9.94 -26.03 4.25
C PRO A 239 -9.47 -26.95 3.12
N ILE A 240 -10.12 -28.10 2.90
CA ILE A 240 -9.76 -29.04 1.84
C ILE A 240 -9.96 -28.41 0.45
N ARG A 241 -11.12 -27.79 0.24
CA ARG A 241 -11.47 -27.17 -1.06
C ARG A 241 -10.57 -25.98 -1.34
N SER A 242 -10.37 -25.13 -0.34
CA SER A 242 -9.49 -23.97 -0.47
C SER A 242 -8.03 -24.40 -0.59
N GLY A 243 -7.64 -25.48 0.08
CA GLY A 243 -6.31 -26.07 -0.01
C GLY A 243 -5.98 -26.58 -1.41
N SER A 244 -6.93 -27.24 -2.09
CA SER A 244 -6.69 -27.72 -3.47
C SER A 244 -6.55 -26.55 -4.47
N ILE A 245 -7.32 -25.46 -4.33
CA ILE A 245 -7.12 -24.24 -5.14
C ILE A 245 -5.76 -23.61 -4.85
N THR A 246 -5.42 -23.46 -3.56
CA THR A 246 -4.11 -22.93 -3.15
C THR A 246 -2.95 -23.77 -3.72
N ALA A 247 -3.08 -25.10 -3.66
CA ALA A 247 -2.10 -26.02 -4.24
C ALA A 247 -2.02 -25.91 -5.76
N GLY A 248 -3.17 -25.77 -6.43
CA GLY A 248 -3.24 -25.55 -7.87
C GLY A 248 -2.54 -24.27 -8.34
N ALA A 249 -2.45 -23.26 -7.49
CA ALA A 249 -1.65 -22.07 -7.74
C ALA A 249 -0.17 -22.25 -7.31
N LEU A 250 0.07 -22.82 -6.12
CA LEU A 250 1.40 -22.89 -5.51
C LEU A 250 2.32 -23.89 -6.21
N LEU A 251 1.86 -25.12 -6.48
CA LEU A 251 2.72 -26.17 -7.03
C LEU A 251 3.30 -25.82 -8.41
N PRO A 252 2.52 -25.31 -9.41
CA PRO A 252 3.11 -24.90 -10.65
C PRO A 252 3.99 -23.66 -10.49
N THR A 253 3.70 -22.75 -9.54
CA THR A 253 4.59 -21.61 -9.23
C THR A 253 5.95 -22.12 -8.74
N LEU A 254 5.98 -23.09 -7.84
CA LEU A 254 7.24 -23.71 -7.37
C LEU A 254 7.94 -24.49 -8.49
N GLY A 255 7.20 -25.25 -9.30
CA GLY A 255 7.78 -25.99 -10.44
C GLY A 255 8.39 -25.09 -11.51
N LEU A 256 7.85 -23.90 -11.71
CA LEU A 256 8.35 -22.91 -12.67
C LEU A 256 9.20 -21.80 -12.01
N TRP A 257 9.61 -21.99 -10.76
CA TRP A 257 10.36 -21.00 -9.98
C TRP A 257 11.61 -20.48 -10.71
N HIS A 258 12.39 -21.39 -11.31
CA HIS A 258 13.60 -21.03 -12.04
C HIS A 258 13.29 -20.12 -13.25
N HIS A 259 12.20 -20.40 -13.97
CA HIS A 259 11.77 -19.58 -15.11
C HIS A 259 11.22 -18.23 -14.64
N LEU A 260 10.47 -18.20 -13.55
CA LEU A 260 9.91 -16.96 -12.98
C LEU A 260 11.01 -16.01 -12.48
N ASN A 261 12.15 -16.55 -12.02
CA ASN A 261 13.32 -15.77 -11.60
C ASN A 261 14.36 -15.57 -12.72
N GLY A 262 14.06 -15.97 -13.96
CA GLY A 262 15.03 -15.99 -15.05
C GLY A 262 15.70 -14.65 -15.32
N VAL A 263 14.96 -13.52 -15.26
CA VAL A 263 15.52 -12.16 -15.50
C VAL A 263 16.44 -11.72 -14.37
N PHE A 264 16.16 -12.12 -13.14
CA PHE A 264 17.04 -11.81 -12.00
C PHE A 264 18.37 -12.59 -12.08
N ALA A 265 18.30 -13.84 -12.52
CA ALA A 265 19.48 -14.71 -12.68
C ALA A 265 20.34 -14.29 -13.90
N SER A 266 19.70 -13.94 -15.01
CA SER A 266 20.38 -13.51 -16.25
C SER A 266 19.46 -12.56 -17.04
N SER A 267 19.85 -11.29 -17.17
CA SER A 267 19.05 -10.29 -17.88
C SER A 267 19.02 -10.57 -19.38
N GLY A 268 17.80 -10.74 -19.93
CA GLY A 268 17.59 -10.93 -21.37
C GLY A 268 16.12 -10.86 -21.76
N VAL A 269 15.82 -10.45 -22.98
CA VAL A 269 14.45 -10.35 -23.50
C VAL A 269 13.77 -11.73 -23.55
N SER A 270 14.51 -12.78 -23.92
CA SER A 270 14.02 -14.16 -23.93
C SER A 270 13.61 -14.63 -22.54
N GLN A 271 14.37 -14.28 -21.50
CA GLN A 271 14.04 -14.58 -20.10
C GLN A 271 12.76 -13.84 -19.69
N ALA A 272 12.62 -12.57 -20.07
CA ALA A 272 11.40 -11.81 -19.79
C ALA A 272 10.17 -12.43 -20.45
N HIS A 273 10.28 -12.88 -21.71
CA HIS A 273 9.20 -13.62 -22.40
C HIS A 273 8.86 -14.92 -21.66
N THR A 274 9.87 -15.68 -21.23
CA THR A 274 9.69 -16.92 -20.45
C THR A 274 8.97 -16.66 -19.12
N VAL A 275 9.29 -15.56 -18.42
CA VAL A 275 8.56 -15.13 -17.21
C VAL A 275 7.07 -14.90 -17.53
N GLY A 276 6.77 -14.15 -18.59
CA GLY A 276 5.38 -13.89 -19.01
C GLY A 276 4.58 -15.16 -19.28
N VAL A 277 5.17 -16.08 -20.08
CA VAL A 277 4.56 -17.38 -20.38
C VAL A 277 4.37 -18.21 -19.11
N SER A 278 5.36 -18.24 -18.22
CA SER A 278 5.29 -19.00 -16.96
C SER A 278 4.16 -18.50 -16.05
N ILE A 279 3.97 -17.17 -15.94
CA ILE A 279 2.85 -16.60 -15.18
C ILE A 279 1.51 -17.07 -15.76
N MET A 280 1.33 -17.05 -17.08
CA MET A 280 0.10 -17.50 -17.75
C MET A 280 -0.13 -18.99 -17.56
N LEU A 281 0.91 -19.82 -17.65
CA LEU A 281 0.81 -21.26 -17.42
C LEU A 281 0.36 -21.59 -15.99
N VAL A 282 0.89 -20.91 -14.99
CA VAL A 282 0.43 -21.08 -13.60
C VAL A 282 -1.06 -20.71 -13.48
N GLY A 283 -1.48 -19.61 -14.09
CA GLY A 283 -2.89 -19.22 -14.11
C GLY A 283 -3.77 -20.28 -14.77
N LEU A 284 -3.34 -20.82 -15.92
CA LEU A 284 -4.05 -21.89 -16.63
C LEU A 284 -4.19 -23.16 -15.78
N VAL A 285 -3.11 -23.62 -15.16
CA VAL A 285 -3.13 -24.83 -14.29
C VAL A 285 -4.04 -24.60 -13.09
N ALA A 286 -3.97 -23.44 -12.43
CA ALA A 286 -4.86 -23.13 -11.32
C ALA A 286 -6.33 -23.08 -11.77
N GLY A 287 -6.61 -22.52 -12.94
CA GLY A 287 -7.94 -22.49 -13.55
C GLY A 287 -8.49 -23.89 -13.84
N THR A 288 -7.66 -24.82 -14.34
CA THR A 288 -8.08 -26.22 -14.58
C THR A 288 -8.39 -26.94 -13.27
N VAL A 289 -7.67 -26.67 -12.18
CA VAL A 289 -8.00 -27.18 -10.83
C VAL A 289 -9.36 -26.62 -10.37
N GLY A 290 -9.63 -25.34 -10.60
CA GLY A 290 -10.92 -24.72 -10.31
C GLY A 290 -12.06 -25.35 -11.12
N LEU A 291 -11.85 -25.64 -12.41
CA LEU A 291 -12.79 -26.33 -13.28
C LEU A 291 -13.04 -27.76 -12.80
N ALA A 292 -11.98 -28.50 -12.46
CA ALA A 292 -12.09 -29.84 -11.90
C ALA A 292 -12.96 -29.88 -10.63
N GLN A 293 -12.80 -28.87 -9.74
CA GLN A 293 -13.70 -28.76 -8.57
C GLN A 293 -15.18 -28.54 -8.96
N VAL A 294 -15.47 -27.75 -9.99
CA VAL A 294 -16.84 -27.54 -10.47
C VAL A 294 -17.41 -28.85 -10.98
N VAL A 295 -16.65 -29.58 -11.80
CA VAL A 295 -17.07 -30.89 -12.36
C VAL A 295 -17.28 -31.91 -11.24
N LEU A 296 -16.38 -32.00 -10.27
CA LEU A 296 -16.49 -32.89 -9.12
C LEU A 296 -17.74 -32.58 -8.26
N ASP A 297 -18.08 -31.31 -8.10
CA ASP A 297 -19.28 -30.90 -7.36
C ASP A 297 -20.57 -31.39 -8.03
N GLU A 298 -20.57 -31.60 -9.34
CA GLU A 298 -21.72 -32.07 -10.11
C GLU A 298 -21.77 -33.59 -10.24
N LEU A 299 -20.64 -34.24 -10.45
CA LEU A 299 -20.55 -35.66 -10.74
C LEU A 299 -20.48 -36.54 -9.49
N VAL A 300 -20.05 -36.02 -8.35
CA VAL A 300 -19.71 -36.86 -7.18
C VAL A 300 -20.49 -36.43 -5.94
N THR A 301 -21.60 -37.11 -5.66
CA THR A 301 -22.19 -37.17 -4.32
C THR A 301 -21.40 -38.20 -3.49
N LEU A 302 -20.30 -37.80 -2.88
CA LEU A 302 -19.47 -38.70 -2.09
C LEU A 302 -20.19 -39.15 -0.79
N PRO A 303 -20.27 -40.45 -0.51
CA PRO A 303 -20.79 -40.98 0.74
C PRO A 303 -19.89 -40.54 1.91
N PRO A 304 -20.39 -40.52 3.18
CA PRO A 304 -19.65 -40.05 4.35
C PRO A 304 -18.30 -40.71 4.55
N VAL A 305 -18.16 -41.97 4.21
CA VAL A 305 -16.91 -42.75 4.31
C VAL A 305 -15.87 -42.23 3.32
N ALA A 306 -16.25 -41.97 2.08
CA ALA A 306 -15.37 -41.43 1.06
C ALA A 306 -14.94 -40.01 1.39
N ARG A 307 -15.82 -39.19 2.01
CA ARG A 307 -15.43 -37.85 2.54
C ARG A 307 -14.34 -37.93 3.60
N ARG A 308 -14.39 -38.93 4.52
CA ARG A 308 -13.33 -39.13 5.51
C ARG A 308 -12.03 -39.59 4.86
N ALA A 309 -12.09 -40.49 3.89
CA ALA A 309 -10.91 -40.92 3.15
C ALA A 309 -10.23 -39.76 2.39
N VAL A 310 -11.00 -38.89 1.73
CA VAL A 310 -10.50 -37.68 1.05
C VAL A 310 -9.95 -36.68 2.06
N ALA A 311 -10.57 -36.52 3.22
CA ALA A 311 -10.04 -35.63 4.29
C ALA A 311 -8.70 -36.14 4.85
N VAL A 312 -8.59 -37.44 5.07
CA VAL A 312 -7.33 -38.08 5.50
C VAL A 312 -6.26 -37.96 4.41
N ALA A 313 -6.61 -38.21 3.14
CA ALA A 313 -5.68 -38.04 2.03
C ALA A 313 -5.19 -36.58 1.89
N ALA A 314 -6.08 -35.61 2.07
CA ALA A 314 -5.73 -34.20 2.05
C ALA A 314 -4.83 -33.79 3.25
N LEU A 315 -5.09 -34.37 4.43
CA LEU A 315 -4.23 -34.18 5.60
C LEU A 315 -2.86 -34.80 5.39
N VAL A 316 -2.79 -36.03 4.88
CA VAL A 316 -1.53 -36.70 4.51
C VAL A 316 -0.78 -35.87 3.47
N TRP A 317 -1.49 -35.35 2.48
CA TRP A 317 -0.89 -34.50 1.44
C TRP A 317 -0.35 -33.17 2.04
N LEU A 318 -1.09 -32.52 2.95
CA LEU A 318 -0.62 -31.33 3.68
C LEU A 318 0.63 -31.64 4.50
N VAL A 319 0.65 -32.78 5.20
CA VAL A 319 1.82 -33.26 5.95
C VAL A 319 2.99 -33.51 5.02
N LEU A 320 2.77 -34.12 3.85
CA LEU A 320 3.80 -34.31 2.83
C LEU A 320 4.35 -33.00 2.28
N VAL A 321 3.50 -32.01 2.00
CA VAL A 321 3.94 -30.68 1.55
C VAL A 321 4.74 -29.96 2.64
N LEU A 322 4.30 -30.05 3.89
CA LEU A 322 5.06 -29.51 5.03
C LEU A 322 6.37 -30.27 5.24
N ALA A 323 6.39 -31.58 5.09
CA ALA A 323 7.59 -32.40 5.18
C ALA A 323 8.58 -32.07 4.04
N LEU A 324 8.09 -32.00 2.79
CA LEU A 324 8.91 -31.57 1.64
C LEU A 324 9.42 -30.15 1.78
N GLY A 325 8.58 -29.23 2.27
CA GLY A 325 8.99 -27.86 2.61
C GLY A 325 10.06 -27.83 3.71
N SER A 326 9.92 -28.69 4.73
CA SER A 326 10.90 -28.84 5.79
C SER A 326 12.21 -29.46 5.28
N VAL A 327 12.14 -30.48 4.43
CA VAL A 327 13.31 -31.08 3.77
C VAL A 327 14.02 -30.07 2.88
N ALA A 328 13.27 -29.27 2.10
CA ALA A 328 13.84 -28.19 1.30
C ALA A 328 14.50 -27.12 2.19
N ALA A 329 13.88 -26.75 3.31
CA ALA A 329 14.46 -25.84 4.29
C ALA A 329 15.73 -26.42 4.94
N LEU A 330 15.73 -27.72 5.27
CA LEU A 330 16.91 -28.43 5.81
C LEU A 330 18.03 -28.50 4.76
N ALA A 331 17.71 -28.75 3.50
CA ALA A 331 18.70 -28.79 2.42
C ALA A 331 19.33 -27.41 2.16
N VAL A 332 18.53 -26.33 2.20
CA VAL A 332 19.02 -24.93 2.05
C VAL A 332 19.85 -24.49 3.26
N THR A 333 19.64 -25.10 4.42
CA THR A 333 20.29 -24.72 5.69
C THR A 333 21.35 -25.73 6.16
N ASP A 334 21.81 -26.64 5.27
CA ASP A 334 22.76 -27.71 5.57
C ASP A 334 22.40 -28.53 6.82
N GLY A 335 21.10 -28.80 7.00
CA GLY A 335 20.57 -29.56 8.12
C GLY A 335 20.42 -28.80 9.43
N HIS A 336 20.77 -27.52 9.48
CA HIS A 336 20.79 -26.73 10.71
C HIS A 336 19.94 -25.43 10.64
N PRO A 337 18.60 -25.49 10.47
CA PRO A 337 17.78 -24.30 10.24
C PRO A 337 17.82 -23.30 11.40
N VAL A 338 17.92 -23.74 12.64
CA VAL A 338 17.98 -22.87 13.82
C VAL A 338 19.34 -22.16 13.92
N SER A 339 20.43 -22.87 13.71
CA SER A 339 21.77 -22.26 13.68
C SER A 339 21.95 -21.35 12.45
N TRP A 340 21.44 -21.76 11.29
CA TRP A 340 21.41 -20.93 10.09
C TRP A 340 20.63 -19.62 10.34
N ALA A 341 19.42 -19.69 10.91
CA ALA A 341 18.63 -18.52 11.26
C ALA A 341 19.37 -17.64 12.30
N ARG A 342 19.97 -18.26 13.32
CA ARG A 342 20.72 -17.56 14.36
C ARG A 342 22.00 -16.91 13.80
N HIS A 343 22.77 -17.61 12.98
CA HIS A 343 23.96 -17.06 12.32
C HIS A 343 23.61 -16.01 11.26
N THR A 344 22.49 -16.16 10.57
CA THR A 344 22.00 -15.15 9.61
C THR A 344 21.55 -13.92 10.37
N LEU A 345 20.84 -14.08 11.48
CA LEU A 345 20.43 -12.97 12.36
C LEU A 345 21.66 -12.30 13.00
N GLN A 346 22.62 -13.08 13.54
CA GLN A 346 23.87 -12.56 14.11
C GLN A 346 24.71 -11.85 13.05
N ARG A 347 24.93 -12.44 11.88
CA ARG A 347 25.63 -11.76 10.76
C ARG A 347 24.93 -10.49 10.32
N THR A 348 23.60 -10.45 10.36
CA THR A 348 22.83 -9.24 10.08
C THR A 348 23.02 -8.20 11.18
N VAL A 349 23.06 -8.62 12.44
CA VAL A 349 23.31 -7.75 13.61
C VAL A 349 24.76 -7.27 13.63
N ASP A 350 25.74 -8.14 13.36
CA ASP A 350 27.17 -7.84 13.38
C ASP A 350 27.59 -6.94 12.20
N ARG A 351 27.02 -7.16 10.99
CA ARG A 351 27.22 -6.28 9.84
C ARG A 351 26.56 -4.90 10.01
N VAL A 352 25.56 -4.81 10.85
CA VAL A 352 24.96 -3.53 11.29
C VAL A 352 25.97 -2.72 12.14
N GLY A 353 27.02 -3.36 12.69
CA GLY A 353 28.10 -2.73 13.46
C GLY A 353 29.31 -2.24 12.65
N THR A 354 29.55 -2.81 11.46
CA THR A 354 30.74 -2.55 10.65
C THR A 354 30.37 -2.36 9.19
N GLU A 355 30.54 -1.16 8.70
CA GLU A 355 30.57 -0.70 7.30
C GLU A 355 29.27 -0.79 6.47
N GLY A 356 29.02 0.31 5.73
CA GLY A 356 27.85 0.53 4.87
C GLY A 356 27.58 -0.62 3.92
N GLY A 357 26.41 -1.22 4.07
CA GLY A 357 25.94 -2.25 3.17
C GLY A 357 25.80 -1.70 1.76
N GLN A 358 26.71 -2.05 0.87
CA GLN A 358 26.49 -1.88 -0.57
C GLN A 358 25.24 -2.68 -0.95
N ALA A 359 24.31 -2.05 -1.63
CA ALA A 359 23.21 -2.75 -2.28
C ALA A 359 23.82 -3.87 -3.13
N VAL A 360 23.46 -5.12 -2.86
CA VAL A 360 23.91 -6.27 -3.64
C VAL A 360 23.43 -6.07 -5.07
N GLY A 361 24.36 -5.70 -5.97
CA GLY A 361 24.09 -5.49 -7.38
C GLY A 361 23.61 -6.76 -8.05
N ALA A 362 22.79 -6.62 -9.07
CA ALA A 362 22.46 -7.70 -9.98
C ALA A 362 23.75 -8.32 -10.52
N GLY A 363 23.99 -9.60 -10.25
CA GLY A 363 25.19 -10.32 -10.70
C GLY A 363 25.95 -11.10 -9.61
N GLN A 364 25.68 -10.91 -8.33
CA GLN A 364 26.21 -11.76 -7.27
C GLN A 364 25.19 -12.82 -6.86
N ALA A 365 25.40 -14.00 -7.45
CA ALA A 365 24.96 -15.33 -7.05
C ALA A 365 23.68 -15.48 -6.22
N GLY A 366 22.64 -16.03 -6.83
CA GLY A 366 21.51 -16.62 -6.15
C GLY A 366 20.40 -15.64 -5.80
N SER A 367 19.18 -16.15 -5.71
CA SER A 367 17.96 -15.42 -5.33
C SER A 367 18.17 -14.61 -4.04
N ARG A 368 17.66 -13.38 -4.00
CA ARG A 368 17.64 -12.52 -2.79
C ARG A 368 16.88 -13.14 -1.62
N PHE A 369 16.09 -14.18 -1.86
CA PHE A 369 15.30 -14.87 -0.83
C PHE A 369 16.17 -15.51 0.28
N GLY A 370 17.45 -15.77 0.03
CA GLY A 370 18.40 -16.29 1.01
C GLY A 370 19.08 -15.24 1.92
N SER A 371 18.85 -13.92 1.73
CA SER A 371 19.48 -12.84 2.50
C SER A 371 18.46 -12.07 3.32
N LEU A 372 18.69 -11.88 4.63
CA LEU A 372 17.87 -11.02 5.51
C LEU A 372 18.39 -9.58 5.60
N ASP A 373 19.57 -9.30 5.05
CA ASP A 373 20.19 -7.98 5.10
C ASP A 373 19.49 -7.02 4.12
N THR A 374 18.79 -6.03 4.67
CA THR A 374 18.00 -5.04 3.91
C THR A 374 18.29 -3.58 4.30
N GLY A 375 19.17 -3.35 5.30
CA GLY A 375 19.35 -2.01 5.90
C GLY A 375 18.16 -1.51 6.71
N ARG A 376 17.03 -2.23 6.73
CA ARG A 376 15.77 -1.82 7.41
C ARG A 376 15.92 -1.73 8.93
N TYR A 377 16.77 -2.57 9.50
CA TYR A 377 17.00 -2.57 10.95
C TYR A 377 17.52 -1.23 11.46
N ASP A 378 18.34 -0.54 10.69
CA ASP A 378 18.82 0.79 11.07
C ASP A 378 17.71 1.83 11.05
N LEU A 379 16.80 1.75 10.07
CA LEU A 379 15.61 2.60 10.01
C LEU A 379 14.68 2.35 11.21
N TRP A 380 14.53 1.08 11.61
CA TRP A 380 13.74 0.72 12.80
C TRP A 380 14.35 1.25 14.09
N LYS A 381 15.69 1.26 14.21
CA LYS A 381 16.38 1.91 15.34
C LYS A 381 16.13 3.41 15.38
N VAL A 382 16.19 4.08 14.21
CA VAL A 382 15.89 5.50 14.08
C VAL A 382 14.45 5.78 14.53
N ALA A 383 13.48 5.02 14.04
CA ALA A 383 12.08 5.16 14.42
C ALA A 383 11.86 4.92 15.93
N ALA A 384 12.43 3.83 16.48
CA ALA A 384 12.32 3.51 17.89
C ALA A 384 12.99 4.57 18.78
N ARG A 385 14.10 5.18 18.34
CA ARG A 385 14.73 6.30 19.03
C ARG A 385 13.84 7.54 18.97
N GLY A 386 13.31 7.89 17.80
CA GLY A 386 12.39 9.02 17.66
C GLY A 386 11.17 8.90 18.56
N PHE A 387 10.55 7.71 18.62
CA PHE A 387 9.43 7.47 19.53
C PHE A 387 9.80 7.67 21.01
N ARG A 388 11.00 7.20 21.44
CA ARG A 388 11.46 7.40 22.81
C ARG A 388 11.75 8.87 23.16
N GLU A 389 12.20 9.65 22.18
CA GLU A 389 12.48 11.08 22.35
C GLU A 389 11.21 11.93 22.42
N ARG A 390 10.15 11.56 21.66
CA ARG A 390 8.86 12.29 21.61
C ARG A 390 7.65 11.34 21.66
N PRO A 391 7.43 10.65 22.76
CA PRO A 391 6.39 9.61 22.82
C PRO A 391 4.96 10.16 22.75
N ALA A 392 4.72 11.41 23.17
CA ALA A 392 3.37 11.99 23.22
C ALA A 392 2.88 12.47 21.84
N GLU A 393 3.69 13.23 21.11
CA GLU A 393 3.28 13.90 19.86
C GLU A 393 4.00 13.38 18.61
N GLY A 394 5.16 12.74 18.78
CA GLY A 394 6.04 12.35 17.68
C GLY A 394 6.73 13.54 17.00
N PHE A 395 7.33 13.29 15.85
CA PHE A 395 8.06 14.29 15.05
C PHE A 395 7.18 15.01 14.01
N GLY A 396 5.89 14.71 13.96
CA GLY A 396 4.92 15.16 12.96
C GLY A 396 4.73 14.12 11.83
N ALA A 397 3.50 14.02 11.32
CA ALA A 397 3.17 13.08 10.25
C ALA A 397 4.08 13.28 9.03
N GLY A 398 4.49 12.18 8.37
CA GLY A 398 5.35 12.23 7.19
C GLY A 398 6.78 12.74 7.44
N ASN A 399 7.20 12.95 8.70
CA ASN A 399 8.49 13.52 9.06
C ASN A 399 9.57 12.49 9.44
N PHE A 400 9.37 11.22 9.11
CA PHE A 400 10.41 10.21 9.33
C PHE A 400 11.69 10.53 8.55
N GLY A 401 11.59 11.04 7.32
CA GLY A 401 12.74 11.46 6.51
C GLY A 401 13.59 12.50 7.22
N TYR A 402 12.99 13.51 7.84
CA TYR A 402 13.71 14.49 8.67
C TYR A 402 14.46 13.81 9.83
N LEU A 403 13.78 12.93 10.56
CA LEU A 403 14.37 12.19 11.68
C LEU A 403 15.54 11.32 11.20
N ASN A 404 15.39 10.64 10.06
CA ASN A 404 16.43 9.80 9.48
C ASN A 404 17.67 10.58 9.06
N VAL A 405 17.50 11.77 8.44
CA VAL A 405 18.62 12.66 8.09
C VAL A 405 19.35 13.16 9.34
N LEU A 406 18.61 13.43 10.43
CA LEU A 406 19.18 13.95 11.67
C LEU A 406 19.99 12.90 12.44
N ILE A 407 19.49 11.68 12.59
CA ILE A 407 20.06 10.64 13.47
C ILE A 407 20.35 9.30 12.78
N GLY A 408 19.94 9.13 11.52
CA GLY A 408 20.15 7.92 10.72
C GLY A 408 21.60 7.69 10.31
N ARG A 409 21.86 6.64 9.52
CA ARG A 409 23.19 6.39 8.95
C ARG A 409 23.46 7.26 7.73
N PRO A 410 24.72 7.71 7.51
CA PRO A 410 25.11 8.25 6.21
C PRO A 410 24.83 7.24 5.10
N PHE A 411 24.45 7.71 3.90
CA PHE A 411 24.13 6.92 2.70
C PHE A 411 22.75 6.20 2.69
N LEU A 412 21.97 6.20 3.78
CA LEU A 412 20.60 5.71 3.78
C LEU A 412 19.63 6.89 3.93
N PHE A 413 19.00 7.28 2.83
CA PHE A 413 18.05 8.41 2.78
C PHE A 413 16.59 8.02 2.54
N PRO A 414 16.08 6.84 2.97
CA PRO A 414 14.65 6.58 2.82
C PRO A 414 13.85 7.52 3.71
N TYR A 415 12.73 7.97 3.18
CA TYR A 415 11.79 8.86 3.85
C TYR A 415 10.79 8.10 4.72
N GLN A 416 10.81 6.75 4.67
CA GLN A 416 9.93 5.86 5.41
C GLN A 416 10.75 4.90 6.27
N ALA A 417 10.17 4.52 7.43
CA ALA A 417 10.78 3.56 8.34
C ALA A 417 10.77 2.10 7.81
N HIS A 418 10.08 1.81 6.71
CA HIS A 418 9.79 0.46 6.23
C HIS A 418 9.15 -0.42 7.32
N SER A 419 8.40 0.20 8.23
CA SER A 419 7.54 -0.43 9.22
C SER A 419 6.49 0.59 9.63
N GLN A 420 5.25 0.35 9.24
CA GLN A 420 4.17 1.31 9.48
C GLN A 420 3.93 1.54 10.98
N LEU A 421 4.02 0.47 11.78
CA LEU A 421 3.88 0.60 13.24
C LEU A 421 4.92 1.54 13.84
N LEU A 422 6.19 1.34 13.49
CA LEU A 422 7.30 2.14 14.00
C LEU A 422 7.28 3.56 13.46
N GLU A 423 6.88 3.73 12.20
CA GLU A 423 6.75 5.04 11.58
C GLU A 423 5.68 5.88 12.25
N VAL A 424 4.47 5.31 12.44
CA VAL A 424 3.38 6.00 13.15
C VAL A 424 3.78 6.31 14.59
N ALA A 425 4.45 5.38 15.29
CA ALA A 425 4.94 5.63 16.64
C ALA A 425 5.93 6.81 16.68
N ALA A 426 6.91 6.84 15.76
CA ALA A 426 7.92 7.90 15.72
C ALA A 426 7.36 9.26 15.30
N THR A 427 6.40 9.28 14.38
CA THR A 427 5.90 10.51 13.76
C THR A 427 4.66 11.08 14.45
N LEU A 428 3.79 10.25 15.01
CA LEU A 428 2.50 10.64 15.61
C LEU A 428 2.36 10.28 17.09
N GLY A 429 3.39 9.66 17.70
CA GLY A 429 3.41 9.31 19.10
C GLY A 429 2.33 8.28 19.52
N PHE A 430 2.04 8.20 20.80
CA PHE A 430 1.03 7.30 21.36
C PHE A 430 -0.38 7.51 20.78
N PRO A 431 -0.88 8.75 20.58
CA PRO A 431 -2.22 8.95 20.02
C PRO A 431 -2.34 8.35 18.61
N GLY A 432 -1.35 8.62 17.74
CA GLY A 432 -1.31 8.06 16.40
C GLY A 432 -1.21 6.54 16.42
N LEU A 433 -0.35 5.98 17.28
CA LEU A 433 -0.18 4.54 17.42
C LEU A 433 -1.46 3.84 17.87
N ALA A 434 -2.18 4.39 18.85
CA ALA A 434 -3.44 3.84 19.34
C ALA A 434 -4.53 3.84 18.25
N LEU A 435 -4.65 4.94 17.49
CA LEU A 435 -5.60 5.05 16.39
C LEU A 435 -5.24 4.09 15.23
N TYR A 436 -3.96 3.95 14.91
CA TYR A 436 -3.49 3.01 13.89
C TYR A 436 -3.77 1.56 14.30
N LEU A 437 -3.47 1.19 15.54
CA LEU A 437 -3.75 -0.16 16.04
C LEU A 437 -5.26 -0.46 16.07
N ALA A 438 -6.10 0.50 16.43
CA ALA A 438 -7.55 0.34 16.35
C ALA A 438 -8.02 0.11 14.91
N ALA A 439 -7.48 0.86 13.93
CA ALA A 439 -7.81 0.70 12.53
C ALA A 439 -7.31 -0.65 11.95
N LEU A 440 -6.18 -1.16 12.43
CA LEU A 440 -5.57 -2.42 11.95
C LEU A 440 -6.24 -3.65 12.58
N LEU A 441 -6.44 -3.64 13.90
CA LEU A 441 -6.85 -4.84 14.64
C LEU A 441 -8.37 -5.09 14.60
N LEU A 442 -9.19 -4.04 14.53
CA LEU A 442 -10.65 -4.20 14.49
C LEU A 442 -11.14 -5.04 13.30
N PRO A 443 -10.70 -4.82 12.04
CA PRO A 443 -11.14 -5.63 10.92
C PRO A 443 -10.70 -7.10 11.02
N ILE A 444 -9.53 -7.35 11.57
CA ILE A 444 -9.03 -8.72 11.84
C ILE A 444 -9.93 -9.38 12.89
N GLY A 445 -10.22 -8.67 13.98
CA GLY A 445 -11.17 -9.13 15.01
C GLY A 445 -12.57 -9.40 14.46
N ALA A 446 -13.03 -8.58 13.50
CA ALA A 446 -14.29 -8.81 12.79
C ALA A 446 -14.28 -10.13 12.03
N CYS A 447 -13.21 -10.45 11.30
CA CYS A 447 -13.08 -11.73 10.59
C CYS A 447 -13.09 -12.93 11.55
N ILE A 448 -12.41 -12.82 12.70
CA ILE A 448 -12.40 -13.85 13.75
C ILE A 448 -13.83 -14.04 14.32
N TRP A 449 -14.52 -12.95 14.64
CA TRP A 449 -15.89 -13.00 15.14
C TRP A 449 -16.85 -13.64 14.12
N LEU A 450 -16.77 -13.27 12.84
CA LEU A 450 -17.58 -13.83 11.75
C LEU A 450 -17.36 -15.34 11.63
N ARG A 451 -16.12 -15.81 11.80
CA ARG A 451 -15.79 -17.24 11.79
C ARG A 451 -16.36 -17.98 13.00
N ALA A 452 -16.29 -17.39 14.18
CA ALA A 452 -16.77 -17.99 15.42
C ALA A 452 -18.31 -17.97 15.54
N SER A 453 -18.97 -17.05 14.82
CA SER A 453 -20.42 -16.88 14.90
C SER A 453 -21.17 -18.03 14.23
N ARG A 454 -22.05 -18.69 15.00
CA ARG A 454 -22.91 -19.78 14.51
C ARG A 454 -24.06 -19.30 13.62
N THR A 455 -24.36 -18.00 13.63
CA THR A 455 -25.44 -17.39 12.85
C THR A 455 -25.02 -17.04 11.42
N GLN A 456 -23.73 -17.05 11.12
CA GLN A 456 -23.20 -16.74 9.79
C GLN A 456 -23.23 -17.94 8.88
N SER A 457 -23.59 -17.73 7.61
CA SER A 457 -23.54 -18.77 6.58
C SER A 457 -22.09 -19.22 6.31
N LYS A 458 -21.89 -20.45 5.83
CA LYS A 458 -20.56 -20.93 5.41
C LYS A 458 -19.94 -20.05 4.32
N THR A 459 -20.76 -19.49 3.45
CA THR A 459 -20.36 -18.52 2.41
C THR A 459 -19.78 -17.26 3.04
N ASP A 460 -20.42 -16.73 4.10
CA ASP A 460 -19.97 -15.52 4.78
C ASP A 460 -18.70 -15.77 5.58
N GLN A 461 -18.62 -16.92 6.24
CA GLN A 461 -17.41 -17.35 6.92
C GLN A 461 -16.24 -17.50 5.96
N LEU A 462 -16.48 -18.05 4.76
CA LEU A 462 -15.44 -18.21 3.73
C LEU A 462 -15.00 -16.85 3.15
N LEU A 463 -15.97 -15.95 2.90
CA LEU A 463 -15.66 -14.57 2.48
C LEU A 463 -14.83 -13.85 3.55
N ALA A 464 -15.22 -13.99 4.84
CA ALA A 464 -14.47 -13.43 5.97
C ALA A 464 -13.06 -14.04 6.08
N ALA A 465 -12.89 -15.34 5.78
CA ALA A 465 -11.57 -15.97 5.73
C ALA A 465 -10.71 -15.39 4.60
N GLY A 466 -11.27 -15.19 3.40
CA GLY A 466 -10.58 -14.54 2.28
C GLY A 466 -10.14 -13.12 2.63
N ILE A 467 -11.04 -12.33 3.22
CA ILE A 467 -10.71 -10.97 3.71
C ILE A 467 -9.67 -11.04 4.83
N GLY A 468 -9.82 -11.93 5.81
CA GLY A 468 -8.89 -12.10 6.93
C GLY A 468 -7.49 -12.49 6.48
N GLY A 469 -7.37 -13.38 5.49
CA GLY A 469 -6.10 -13.72 4.85
C GLY A 469 -5.45 -12.51 4.15
N ALA A 470 -6.24 -11.74 3.39
CA ALA A 470 -5.76 -10.52 2.73
C ALA A 470 -5.29 -9.46 3.73
N LEU A 471 -6.06 -9.24 4.81
CA LEU A 471 -5.68 -8.30 5.89
C LEU A 471 -4.46 -8.80 6.67
N GLY A 472 -4.35 -10.10 6.92
CA GLY A 472 -3.16 -10.72 7.52
C GLY A 472 -1.92 -10.51 6.65
N TYR A 473 -2.04 -10.70 5.33
CA TYR A 473 -0.98 -10.40 4.38
C TYR A 473 -0.56 -8.92 4.47
N PHE A 474 -1.52 -8.00 4.36
CA PHE A 474 -1.24 -6.57 4.39
C PHE A 474 -0.64 -6.14 5.73
N ALA A 475 -1.18 -6.63 6.85
CA ALA A 475 -0.70 -6.31 8.19
C ALA A 475 0.76 -6.72 8.39
N VAL A 476 1.14 -7.93 7.96
CA VAL A 476 2.53 -8.42 8.05
C VAL A 476 3.45 -7.65 7.12
N HIS A 477 3.05 -7.49 5.85
CA HIS A 477 3.88 -6.81 4.85
C HIS A 477 4.15 -5.34 5.22
N ALA A 478 3.15 -4.63 5.73
CA ALA A 478 3.28 -3.23 6.18
C ALA A 478 4.22 -3.04 7.39
N GLN A 479 4.60 -4.11 8.12
CA GLN A 479 5.59 -4.00 9.20
C GLN A 479 7.03 -4.15 8.72
N VAL A 480 7.21 -4.53 7.48
CA VAL A 480 8.54 -4.73 6.89
C VAL A 480 8.72 -4.00 5.57
N ASP A 481 7.72 -3.21 5.15
CA ASP A 481 7.77 -2.36 3.96
C ASP A 481 6.80 -1.17 4.07
N TRP A 482 6.96 -0.15 3.22
CA TRP A 482 6.20 1.12 3.24
C TRP A 482 4.94 1.09 2.35
N ILE A 483 4.28 -0.07 2.27
CA ILE A 483 3.10 -0.28 1.41
C ILE A 483 1.83 0.45 1.88
N TRP A 484 1.81 0.96 3.11
CA TRP A 484 0.72 1.80 3.63
C TRP A 484 0.66 3.15 2.93
N GLN A 485 1.82 3.70 2.56
CA GLN A 485 1.92 4.97 1.84
C GLN A 485 1.61 4.82 0.35
N LEU A 486 1.58 3.59 -0.18
CA LEU A 486 1.16 3.31 -1.54
C LEU A 486 -0.36 3.15 -1.59
N SER A 487 -1.07 4.13 -2.13
CA SER A 487 -2.54 4.11 -2.21
C SER A 487 -3.07 2.95 -3.05
N SER A 488 -2.30 2.45 -4.02
CA SER A 488 -2.59 1.22 -4.77
C SER A 488 -2.66 -0.04 -3.89
N CYS A 489 -1.94 -0.06 -2.77
CA CYS A 489 -1.91 -1.17 -1.81
C CYS A 489 -2.92 -0.95 -0.66
N ALA A 490 -2.93 0.25 -0.09
CA ALA A 490 -3.71 0.56 1.10
C ALA A 490 -5.23 0.62 0.83
N LEU A 491 -5.66 1.20 -0.30
CA LEU A 491 -7.09 1.30 -0.63
C LEU A 491 -7.77 -0.07 -0.74
N PRO A 492 -7.25 -1.06 -1.49
CA PRO A 492 -7.83 -2.41 -1.51
C PRO A 492 -7.92 -3.03 -0.11
N ALA A 493 -6.86 -2.92 0.70
CA ALA A 493 -6.86 -3.42 2.08
C ALA A 493 -7.96 -2.79 2.93
N LEU A 494 -8.11 -1.47 2.86
CA LEU A 494 -9.11 -0.73 3.63
C LEU A 494 -10.54 -1.00 3.16
N LEU A 495 -10.77 -1.22 1.86
CA LEU A 495 -12.08 -1.62 1.34
C LEU A 495 -12.46 -3.03 1.83
N LEU A 496 -11.51 -3.96 1.87
CA LEU A 496 -11.70 -5.28 2.46
C LEU A 496 -11.94 -5.18 3.98
N ALA A 497 -11.18 -4.36 4.69
CA ALA A 497 -11.35 -4.09 6.11
C ALA A 497 -12.74 -3.53 6.43
N ALA A 498 -13.16 -2.52 5.67
CA ALA A 498 -14.50 -1.94 5.80
C ALA A 498 -15.61 -2.95 5.53
N THR A 499 -15.39 -3.86 4.55
CA THR A 499 -16.35 -4.92 4.25
C THR A 499 -16.47 -5.91 5.40
N ALA A 500 -15.36 -6.36 6.01
CA ALA A 500 -15.40 -7.22 7.19
C ALA A 500 -16.16 -6.56 8.35
N VAL A 501 -15.86 -5.30 8.63
CA VAL A 501 -16.54 -4.52 9.68
C VAL A 501 -18.03 -4.32 9.35
N ALA A 502 -18.38 -4.09 8.07
CA ALA A 502 -19.77 -3.95 7.64
C ALA A 502 -20.58 -5.24 7.81
N MET A 503 -19.95 -6.42 7.82
CA MET A 503 -20.59 -7.72 8.04
C MET A 503 -20.92 -7.99 9.53
N LEU A 504 -20.39 -7.20 10.47
CA LEU A 504 -20.77 -7.28 11.89
C LEU A 504 -22.23 -6.88 12.10
N PRO A 505 -22.85 -7.28 13.22
CA PRO A 505 -24.22 -6.91 13.53
C PRO A 505 -24.44 -5.40 13.48
N SER A 506 -25.51 -5.00 12.79
CA SER A 506 -25.90 -3.60 12.63
C SER A 506 -26.43 -3.03 13.95
N GLY A 507 -26.29 -1.72 14.14
CA GLY A 507 -26.91 -0.98 15.23
C GLY A 507 -28.40 -0.69 14.96
N ARG A 508 -29.03 0.02 15.89
CA ARG A 508 -30.39 0.55 15.71
C ARG A 508 -30.43 1.56 14.57
N GLU A 509 -31.55 1.60 13.87
CA GLU A 509 -31.79 2.64 12.87
C GLU A 509 -31.74 4.03 13.53
N ARG A 510 -30.96 4.90 12.96
CA ARG A 510 -30.88 6.30 13.35
C ARG A 510 -31.20 7.15 12.13
N PRO A 511 -32.33 7.88 12.13
CA PRO A 511 -32.60 8.80 11.04
C PRO A 511 -31.53 9.88 10.98
N ARG A 512 -31.09 10.20 9.80
CA ARG A 512 -30.17 11.31 9.55
C ARG A 512 -30.98 12.45 8.96
N SER A 513 -30.86 13.65 9.53
CA SER A 513 -31.51 14.82 8.94
C SER A 513 -30.81 15.19 7.61
N LEU A 514 -31.56 15.77 6.68
CA LEU A 514 -30.98 16.30 5.44
C LEU A 514 -29.92 17.38 5.74
N VAL A 515 -30.07 18.12 6.84
CA VAL A 515 -29.09 19.12 7.28
C VAL A 515 -27.77 18.47 7.64
N THR A 516 -27.76 17.38 8.42
CA THR A 516 -26.50 16.68 8.78
C THR A 516 -25.87 15.99 7.58
N GLY A 517 -26.67 15.43 6.67
CA GLY A 517 -26.18 14.88 5.40
C GLY A 517 -25.58 15.97 4.50
N GLY A 518 -26.29 17.09 4.33
CA GLY A 518 -25.82 18.23 3.55
C GLY A 518 -24.55 18.87 4.11
N ALA A 519 -24.45 18.99 5.45
CA ALA A 519 -23.23 19.46 6.11
C ALA A 519 -22.04 18.52 5.86
N ALA A 520 -22.26 17.20 5.88
CA ALA A 520 -21.21 16.22 5.57
C ALA A 520 -20.74 16.30 4.11
N LEU A 521 -21.67 16.50 3.16
CA LEU A 521 -21.30 16.71 1.76
C LEU A 521 -20.52 18.01 1.59
N LEU A 522 -21.00 19.11 2.17
CA LEU A 522 -20.30 20.40 2.11
C LEU A 522 -18.89 20.27 2.69
N ALA A 523 -18.73 19.64 3.86
CA ALA A 523 -17.43 19.39 4.46
C ALA A 523 -16.51 18.55 3.55
N SER A 524 -17.08 17.54 2.87
CA SER A 524 -16.33 16.70 1.91
C SER A 524 -15.87 17.50 0.69
N VAL A 525 -16.73 18.35 0.14
CA VAL A 525 -16.41 19.23 -1.00
C VAL A 525 -15.36 20.26 -0.58
N LEU A 526 -15.52 20.89 0.59
CA LEU A 526 -14.53 21.85 1.11
C LEU A 526 -13.19 21.19 1.40
N ALA A 527 -13.16 20.00 2.00
CA ALA A 527 -11.93 19.26 2.24
C ALA A 527 -11.22 18.90 0.92
N ALA A 528 -11.95 18.44 -0.09
CA ALA A 528 -11.39 18.18 -1.41
C ALA A 528 -10.83 19.45 -2.06
N ALA A 529 -11.60 20.54 -2.04
CA ALA A 529 -11.26 21.80 -2.71
C ALA A 529 -10.15 22.59 -2.00
N LEU A 530 -10.05 22.53 -0.67
CA LEU A 530 -9.14 23.37 0.10
C LEU A 530 -7.87 22.62 0.58
N LEU A 531 -7.94 21.29 0.76
CA LEU A 531 -6.82 20.52 1.30
C LEU A 531 -6.18 19.62 0.24
N ILE A 532 -6.97 18.87 -0.54
CA ILE A 532 -6.44 17.86 -1.45
C ILE A 532 -6.06 18.46 -2.80
N VAL A 533 -7.00 19.13 -3.48
CA VAL A 533 -6.77 19.64 -4.85
C VAL A 533 -5.63 20.66 -4.91
N PRO A 534 -5.53 21.65 -4.02
CA PRO A 534 -4.41 22.61 -4.05
C PRO A 534 -3.06 21.92 -3.84
N ALA A 535 -2.96 20.98 -2.87
CA ALA A 535 -1.73 20.25 -2.63
C ALA A 535 -1.34 19.36 -3.83
N THR A 536 -2.34 18.73 -4.49
CA THR A 536 -2.13 17.95 -5.72
C THR A 536 -1.59 18.81 -6.86
N LEU A 537 -2.22 19.95 -7.11
CA LEU A 537 -1.81 20.88 -8.18
C LEU A 537 -0.44 21.49 -7.88
N ALA A 538 -0.16 21.84 -6.62
CA ALA A 538 1.14 22.35 -6.21
C ALA A 538 2.26 21.36 -6.52
N GLN A 539 2.08 20.08 -6.15
CA GLN A 539 3.05 19.04 -6.46
C GLN A 539 3.20 18.84 -7.98
N THR A 540 2.09 18.79 -8.73
CA THR A 540 2.13 18.67 -10.20
C THR A 540 2.93 19.81 -10.86
N TYR A 541 2.74 21.05 -10.43
CA TYR A 541 3.51 22.19 -10.93
C TYR A 541 4.97 22.12 -10.50
N LEU A 542 5.23 21.67 -9.26
CA LEU A 542 6.58 21.50 -8.77
C LEU A 542 7.35 20.48 -9.62
N ASP A 543 6.78 19.31 -9.90
CA ASP A 543 7.39 18.26 -10.71
C ASP A 543 7.67 18.72 -12.15
N ARG A 544 6.74 19.47 -12.75
CA ARG A 544 6.95 20.07 -14.07
C ARG A 544 8.12 21.06 -14.06
N SER A 545 8.23 21.87 -13.02
CA SER A 545 9.30 22.88 -12.91
C SER A 545 10.71 22.30 -12.96
N TYR A 546 10.89 21.03 -12.59
CA TYR A 546 12.19 20.35 -12.68
C TYR A 546 12.54 19.85 -14.07
N ASN A 547 11.54 19.52 -14.89
CA ASN A 547 11.72 18.86 -16.18
C ASN A 547 11.57 19.81 -17.39
N GLU A 548 11.04 21.00 -17.19
CA GLU A 548 10.75 21.97 -18.26
C GLU A 548 11.91 22.97 -18.50
N PRO A 549 11.95 23.65 -19.67
CA PRO A 549 12.85 24.76 -19.92
C PRO A 549 12.69 25.86 -18.86
N ALA A 550 13.77 26.62 -18.58
CA ALA A 550 13.86 27.54 -17.44
C ALA A 550 12.69 28.53 -17.33
N ALA A 551 12.21 29.11 -18.43
CA ALA A 551 11.10 30.06 -18.40
C ALA A 551 9.77 29.41 -17.99
N ALA A 552 9.44 28.22 -18.50
CA ALA A 552 8.27 27.46 -18.12
C ALA A 552 8.40 26.95 -16.68
N ALA A 553 9.57 26.44 -16.31
CA ALA A 553 9.91 26.02 -14.96
C ALA A 553 9.67 27.12 -13.91
N LEU A 554 10.08 28.35 -14.22
CA LEU A 554 9.86 29.50 -13.34
C LEU A 554 8.37 29.83 -13.18
N SER A 555 7.60 29.77 -14.27
CA SER A 555 6.14 29.94 -14.23
C SER A 555 5.46 28.89 -13.37
N ASP A 556 5.86 27.61 -13.49
CA ASP A 556 5.28 26.50 -12.75
C ASP A 556 5.71 26.52 -11.27
N ALA A 557 6.97 26.85 -10.96
CA ALA A 557 7.41 27.07 -9.58
C ALA A 557 6.58 28.19 -8.88
N HIS A 558 6.30 29.30 -9.58
CA HIS A 558 5.45 30.36 -9.04
C HIS A 558 3.98 29.92 -8.86
N ARG A 559 3.43 29.07 -9.76
CA ARG A 559 2.09 28.49 -9.59
C ARG A 559 2.06 27.58 -8.37
N ALA A 560 3.06 26.71 -8.21
CA ALA A 560 3.19 25.86 -7.04
C ALA A 560 3.21 26.67 -5.75
N GLY A 561 4.01 27.75 -5.67
CA GLY A 561 4.12 28.61 -4.48
C GLY A 561 2.84 29.38 -4.11
N ARG A 562 1.93 29.60 -5.06
CA ARG A 562 0.60 30.18 -4.74
C ARG A 562 -0.33 29.18 -4.06
N LEU A 563 -0.14 27.90 -4.32
CA LEU A 563 -0.96 26.80 -3.82
C LEU A 563 -0.37 26.15 -2.56
N ASP A 564 0.95 26.08 -2.47
CA ASP A 564 1.68 25.56 -1.32
C ASP A 564 2.39 26.70 -0.58
N ARG A 565 1.85 27.06 0.58
CA ARG A 565 2.42 28.09 1.47
C ARG A 565 3.12 27.50 2.70
N LEU A 566 3.12 26.18 2.83
CA LEU A 566 3.69 25.48 3.97
C LEU A 566 5.13 25.02 3.73
N SER A 567 5.60 25.07 2.47
CA SER A 567 6.88 24.55 2.06
C SER A 567 7.76 25.62 1.38
N GLY A 568 9.07 25.50 1.57
CA GLY A 568 10.07 26.25 0.82
C GLY A 568 10.41 25.68 -0.56
N ARG A 569 9.84 24.54 -0.94
CA ARG A 569 10.16 23.83 -2.20
C ARG A 569 9.84 24.60 -3.47
N PRO A 570 8.73 25.36 -3.59
CA PRO A 570 8.49 26.21 -4.76
C PRO A 570 9.54 27.31 -4.94
N ASP A 571 9.99 27.93 -3.84
CA ASP A 571 11.09 28.90 -3.88
C ASP A 571 12.44 28.25 -4.22
N LEU A 572 12.67 27.01 -3.77
CA LEU A 572 13.82 26.20 -4.15
C LEU A 572 13.83 25.87 -5.65
N ALA A 573 12.68 25.47 -6.21
CA ALA A 573 12.52 25.26 -7.64
C ALA A 573 12.74 26.55 -8.44
N THR A 574 12.24 27.68 -7.93
CA THR A 574 12.50 29.01 -8.49
C THR A 574 14.01 29.32 -8.51
N ALA A 575 14.72 29.09 -7.41
CA ALA A 575 16.17 29.30 -7.34
C ALA A 575 16.92 28.44 -8.38
N ARG A 576 16.56 27.19 -8.53
CA ARG A 576 17.15 26.27 -9.53
C ARG A 576 16.85 26.70 -10.98
N ALA A 577 15.63 27.15 -11.25
CA ALA A 577 15.27 27.65 -12.58
C ALA A 577 16.10 28.91 -12.95
N LEU A 578 16.26 29.84 -11.99
CA LEU A 578 17.07 31.05 -12.17
C LEU A 578 18.58 30.74 -12.33
N LEU A 579 19.12 29.74 -11.62
CA LEU A 579 20.49 29.28 -11.84
C LEU A 579 20.73 28.77 -13.28
N ARG A 580 19.72 28.12 -13.89
CA ARG A 580 19.80 27.64 -15.28
C ARG A 580 19.82 28.79 -16.31
N THR A 581 19.29 29.95 -15.95
CA THR A 581 19.34 31.16 -16.82
C THR A 581 20.53 32.05 -16.54
N GLY A 582 21.33 31.75 -15.51
CA GLY A 582 22.48 32.60 -15.08
C GLY A 582 22.10 33.78 -14.17
N ASP A 583 20.83 33.92 -13.78
CA ASP A 583 20.41 34.93 -12.78
C ASP A 583 20.73 34.44 -11.37
N THR A 584 21.98 34.61 -10.98
CA THR A 584 22.48 34.18 -9.67
C THR A 584 21.95 35.06 -8.54
N ALA A 585 21.71 36.33 -8.76
CA ALA A 585 21.17 37.26 -7.77
C ALA A 585 19.70 36.93 -7.45
N GLY A 586 18.89 36.70 -8.48
CA GLY A 586 17.51 36.22 -8.34
C GLY A 586 17.44 34.84 -7.65
N ALA A 587 18.36 33.93 -8.02
CA ALA A 587 18.45 32.61 -7.41
C ALA A 587 18.80 32.69 -5.92
N LEU A 588 19.73 33.58 -5.52
CA LEU A 588 20.08 33.82 -4.11
C LEU A 588 18.88 34.35 -3.31
N ALA A 589 18.11 35.27 -3.89
CA ALA A 589 16.91 35.80 -3.25
C ALA A 589 15.86 34.72 -3.04
N ALA A 590 15.65 33.84 -4.05
CA ALA A 590 14.73 32.71 -3.95
C ALA A 590 15.21 31.66 -2.93
N ALA A 591 16.49 31.30 -2.91
CA ALA A 591 17.06 30.37 -1.95
C ALA A 591 16.93 30.87 -0.49
N ARG A 592 17.07 32.21 -0.26
CA ARG A 592 16.82 32.81 1.05
C ARG A 592 15.36 32.65 1.48
N ARG A 593 14.40 32.86 0.59
CA ARG A 593 12.98 32.63 0.89
C ARG A 593 12.72 31.18 1.21
N ALA A 594 13.26 30.24 0.41
CA ALA A 594 13.12 28.80 0.65
C ALA A 594 13.64 28.39 2.05
N ALA A 595 14.85 28.82 2.41
CA ALA A 595 15.45 28.55 3.73
C ALA A 595 14.69 29.23 4.88
N GLY A 596 14.06 30.38 4.63
CA GLY A 596 13.21 31.08 5.60
C GLY A 596 11.85 30.42 5.80
N ALA A 597 11.23 29.95 4.72
CA ALA A 597 9.94 29.27 4.75
C ALA A 597 10.01 27.89 5.42
N GLU A 598 11.10 27.16 5.20
CA GLU A 598 11.29 25.80 5.76
C GLU A 598 12.69 25.67 6.42
N PRO A 599 12.91 26.27 7.62
CA PRO A 599 14.23 26.39 8.23
C PRO A 599 14.91 25.08 8.62
N LYS A 600 14.15 23.97 8.66
CA LYS A 600 14.66 22.63 8.97
C LYS A 600 14.89 21.77 7.71
N PHE A 601 14.63 22.31 6.52
CA PHE A 601 14.87 21.62 5.27
C PHE A 601 16.29 21.89 4.78
N TRP A 602 17.20 20.97 5.03
CA TRP A 602 18.65 21.13 4.79
C TRP A 602 19.00 21.46 3.32
N VAL A 603 18.19 20.96 2.34
CA VAL A 603 18.42 21.21 0.91
C VAL A 603 18.30 22.70 0.57
N ALA A 604 17.35 23.42 1.17
CA ALA A 604 17.22 24.86 0.97
C ALA A 604 18.48 25.63 1.41
N TRP A 605 19.09 25.22 2.54
CA TRP A 605 20.34 25.79 3.01
C TRP A 605 21.54 25.43 2.14
N GLN A 606 21.53 24.24 1.53
CA GLN A 606 22.58 23.83 0.60
C GLN A 606 22.54 24.70 -0.68
N VAL A 607 21.35 24.89 -1.26
CA VAL A 607 21.18 25.78 -2.43
C VAL A 607 21.48 27.23 -2.08
N LEU A 608 21.11 27.68 -0.87
CA LEU A 608 21.50 29.01 -0.37
C LEU A 608 23.02 29.16 -0.28
N ALA A 609 23.73 28.16 0.22
CA ALA A 609 25.19 28.20 0.32
C ALA A 609 25.87 28.32 -1.05
N GLU A 610 25.35 27.58 -2.05
CA GLU A 610 25.89 27.65 -3.41
C GLU A 610 25.58 28.98 -4.09
N THR A 611 24.34 29.44 -4.05
CA THR A 611 23.96 30.72 -4.67
C THR A 611 24.71 31.91 -4.03
N ALA A 612 24.88 31.89 -2.69
CA ALA A 612 25.65 32.90 -1.99
C ALA A 612 27.14 32.87 -2.37
N ALA A 613 27.73 31.68 -2.60
CA ALA A 613 29.12 31.56 -3.05
C ALA A 613 29.30 32.11 -4.48
N ARG A 614 28.35 31.86 -5.38
CA ARG A 614 28.38 32.41 -6.75
C ARG A 614 28.25 33.94 -6.77
N GLU A 615 27.55 34.53 -5.84
CA GLU A 615 27.40 35.98 -5.63
C GLU A 615 28.53 36.57 -4.78
N ALA A 616 29.62 35.85 -4.57
CA ALA A 616 30.76 36.25 -3.75
C ALA A 616 30.43 36.66 -2.27
N GLN A 617 29.26 36.25 -1.77
CA GLN A 617 28.81 36.49 -0.39
C GLN A 617 29.36 35.41 0.55
N GLN A 618 30.66 35.41 0.78
CA GLN A 618 31.40 34.35 1.47
C GLN A 618 30.88 34.06 2.88
N SER A 619 30.53 35.10 3.65
CA SER A 619 30.01 34.97 5.02
C SER A 619 28.65 34.27 5.03
N ALA A 620 27.74 34.62 4.11
CA ALA A 620 26.43 33.97 3.95
C ALA A 620 26.57 32.52 3.52
N ALA A 621 27.48 32.23 2.59
CA ALA A 621 27.76 30.87 2.14
C ALA A 621 28.27 29.97 3.28
N LEU A 622 29.20 30.48 4.10
CA LEU A 622 29.74 29.76 5.27
C LEU A 622 28.67 29.54 6.34
N ALA A 623 27.83 30.54 6.63
CA ALA A 623 26.72 30.41 7.57
C ALA A 623 25.71 29.36 7.11
N ALA A 624 25.32 29.36 5.81
CA ALA A 624 24.43 28.38 5.25
C ALA A 624 25.01 26.95 5.30
N ARG A 625 26.31 26.78 4.97
CA ARG A 625 27.00 25.47 5.12
C ARG A 625 27.05 25.00 6.58
N ALA A 626 27.26 25.90 7.54
CA ALA A 626 27.19 25.56 8.95
C ALA A 626 25.79 25.06 9.34
N ARG A 627 24.72 25.68 8.77
CA ARG A 627 23.36 25.25 9.00
C ARG A 627 23.07 23.85 8.41
N VAL A 628 23.57 23.55 7.20
CA VAL A 628 23.49 22.20 6.60
C VAL A 628 24.12 21.16 7.53
N ARG A 629 25.30 21.45 8.09
CA ARG A 629 25.98 20.52 9.03
C ARG A 629 25.17 20.26 10.29
N LEU A 630 24.42 21.23 10.79
CA LEU A 630 23.54 21.07 11.95
C LEU A 630 22.27 20.24 11.62
N LEU A 631 21.68 20.48 10.44
CA LEU A 631 20.43 19.85 10.02
C LEU A 631 20.63 18.43 9.45
N ALA A 632 21.79 18.18 8.85
CA ALA A 632 22.17 16.92 8.26
C ALA A 632 23.60 16.52 8.68
N PRO A 633 23.84 16.25 9.98
CA PRO A 633 25.19 16.06 10.51
C PRO A 633 25.88 14.83 9.93
N ARG A 634 25.12 13.88 9.42
CA ARG A 634 25.61 12.60 8.88
C ARG A 634 25.61 12.55 7.36
N LEU A 635 25.30 13.65 6.69
CA LEU A 635 25.38 13.73 5.24
C LEU A 635 26.83 13.54 4.78
N PRO A 636 27.12 12.68 3.78
CA PRO A 636 28.46 12.51 3.20
C PRO A 636 29.05 13.84 2.74
N LEU A 637 30.37 13.98 2.82
CA LEU A 637 31.06 15.22 2.44
C LEU A 637 30.86 15.54 0.95
N GLU A 638 30.82 14.53 0.10
CA GLU A 638 30.57 14.66 -1.35
C GLU A 638 29.19 15.29 -1.60
N LEU A 639 28.14 14.79 -0.94
CA LEU A 639 26.78 15.34 -1.05
C LEU A 639 26.63 16.72 -0.36
N ARG A 640 27.57 17.11 0.50
CA ARG A 640 27.62 18.48 1.07
C ARG A 640 28.27 19.47 0.12
N ALA A 641 29.05 19.00 -0.84
CA ALA A 641 29.76 19.82 -1.83
C ALA A 641 28.92 20.05 -3.10
N GLU A 642 28.05 19.11 -3.44
CA GLU A 642 27.21 19.17 -4.63
C GLU A 642 25.82 19.74 -4.31
N VAL A 643 25.20 20.43 -5.28
CA VAL A 643 23.78 20.77 -5.20
C VAL A 643 22.98 19.49 -5.34
N PRO A 644 22.17 19.13 -4.34
CA PRO A 644 21.32 17.94 -4.46
C PRO A 644 20.44 18.06 -5.69
N GLY A 645 20.39 17.00 -6.48
CA GLY A 645 19.53 16.94 -7.65
C GLY A 645 18.03 17.04 -7.28
N PRO A 646 17.14 17.20 -8.26
CA PRO A 646 15.69 17.30 -8.04
C PRO A 646 15.08 16.15 -7.22
N SER A 647 15.70 14.97 -7.26
CA SER A 647 15.30 13.80 -6.50
C SER A 647 15.21 14.01 -4.98
N PHE A 648 15.92 14.99 -4.42
CA PHE A 648 15.84 15.35 -3.00
C PHE A 648 14.71 16.34 -2.68
N ASP A 649 14.05 16.91 -3.69
CA ASP A 649 12.97 17.87 -3.54
C ASP A 649 11.58 17.22 -3.60
N HIS A 650 11.49 16.01 -4.19
CA HIS A 650 10.23 15.30 -4.41
C HIS A 650 9.67 14.60 -3.16
N TYR A 651 10.41 14.61 -2.04
CA TYR A 651 10.04 13.82 -0.87
C TYR A 651 9.73 14.64 0.35
#